data_7501ff502f729c1d5018c5c0acf6b6d6
#
_entry.id   7501ff502f729c1d5018c5c0acf6b6d6
#
_cell.length_a   1.000
_cell.length_b   1.000
_cell.length_c   1.000
_cell.angle_alpha   90.00
_cell.angle_beta   90.00
_cell.angle_gamma   90.00
#
_symmetry.space_group_name_H-M   'P 1'
#
loop_
_entity.id
_entity.type
_entity.pdbx_description
1 polymer ?
#
loop_
_entity_poly.entity_id
_entity_poly.type
_entity_poly.pdbx_seq_one_letter_code
_entity_poly.pdbx_strand_id
1 'polypeptide(L)'
;MVRLLRKYFPFLLIIIAGLSVVWAVNLGTLAPAEFVFNNGTEVKTIDPAKATGVPEGRVINALYEGLLRSVPDGVPDELGRTPTKPKPVAMADSYEVSEDGTIYTFHIRENAKWSNGDSVTAEDFAWSWMRFLHPETASEYNYQLFYVKNGSKFALVDLDEGDPVEIEMKDRPVTGQMFPRGTVRRGKLVSLIRPAPDREHAGDDSHGHGGGGVSGPTIFIVEFQQGEESSTAAFTIQDINDTEIQTLVSSYQGEYDLTELLSVEHVLFDFQHVGIKANSSNEFEVTLNSPTPYFPELVAFYPLHPVHRASLEAHGDREFSKPGKIVSNGPFLLKERRIRDRLRLVKNDTYWNAGNVHLNSVDVLAIQSETTSLNMYLNGQLDWDTKPPNTLIPLLKERDDFVSTPFLACYFYRVNTSKPPLDNPLVRKALNMAIDKQTIVDSVVKGGQVPARSFVPPGMNGYQSAYCGQYDVEEAKRLLATAGYPNGQGLPAIEILYNTADSHRDIAEVIQQDWKKNLGVDVTLRNLEWGTFLDTLRVGDYMVSRSGWIGDYADPNTFLDMFVTDGPNNQTKWSNAFYDQGIEKAKYESDPAKRMAIFREMEQTLMDEQPIIPIYFYVSLNMVNTRVNGFTANLQDVHPLHLLSIDSEGSED
;
A
#
# COMPACT_ATOMS: atom_id res chain seq x y z
N MET A 1 -9.83 54.77 51.09
CA MET A 1 -10.30 53.59 50.29
C MET A 1 -10.24 53.84 48.78
N VAL A 2 -10.86 54.87 48.21
CA VAL A 2 -10.89 55.19 46.78
C VAL A 2 -9.46 55.43 46.18
N ARG A 3 -8.52 56.08 46.88
CA ARG A 3 -7.14 56.31 46.42
C ARG A 3 -6.31 55.03 46.36
N LEU A 4 -6.54 54.01 47.20
CA LEU A 4 -5.88 52.71 47.17
C LEU A 4 -6.42 51.89 45.97
N LEU A 5 -7.75 51.85 45.76
CA LEU A 5 -8.35 51.18 44.64
C LEU A 5 -7.82 51.70 43.29
N ARG A 6 -7.67 53.02 43.13
CA ARG A 6 -7.11 53.62 41.89
C ARG A 6 -5.65 53.24 41.65
N LYS A 7 -4.85 53.04 42.71
CA LYS A 7 -3.42 52.69 42.60
C LYS A 7 -3.17 51.23 42.22
N TYR A 8 -4.07 50.31 42.64
CA TYR A 8 -3.91 48.88 42.43
C TYR A 8 -4.81 48.34 41.30
N PHE A 9 -5.75 49.15 40.78
CA PHE A 9 -6.66 48.77 39.71
C PHE A 9 -5.93 48.32 38.43
N PRO A 10 -4.83 49.00 37.94
CA PRO A 10 -4.08 48.53 36.79
C PRO A 10 -3.43 47.13 37.01
N PHE A 11 -2.92 46.87 38.22
CA PHE A 11 -2.33 45.61 38.56
C PHE A 11 -3.36 44.47 38.62
N LEU A 12 -4.57 44.78 39.10
CA LEU A 12 -5.66 43.85 39.12
C LEU A 12 -6.14 43.52 37.69
N LEU A 13 -6.18 44.48 36.77
CA LEU A 13 -6.48 44.26 35.36
C LEU A 13 -5.42 43.39 34.67
N ILE A 14 -4.13 43.59 34.97
CA ILE A 14 -3.04 42.77 34.42
C ILE A 14 -3.17 41.32 34.92
N ILE A 15 -3.48 41.12 36.21
CA ILE A 15 -3.66 39.79 36.79
C ILE A 15 -4.90 39.11 36.16
N ILE A 16 -6.02 39.83 36.01
CA ILE A 16 -7.22 39.31 35.36
C ILE A 16 -6.96 38.97 33.90
N ALA A 17 -6.26 39.84 33.17
CA ALA A 17 -5.88 39.57 31.77
C ALA A 17 -4.92 38.36 31.69
N GLY A 18 -3.94 38.26 32.57
CA GLY A 18 -3.05 37.09 32.67
C GLY A 18 -3.80 35.79 32.95
N LEU A 19 -4.70 35.81 33.93
CA LEU A 19 -5.56 34.67 34.26
C LEU A 19 -6.52 34.32 33.12
N SER A 20 -7.04 35.33 32.43
CA SER A 20 -7.92 35.11 31.24
C SER A 20 -7.15 34.49 30.08
N VAL A 21 -5.89 34.89 29.86
CA VAL A 21 -5.02 34.27 28.82
C VAL A 21 -4.69 32.84 29.23
N VAL A 22 -4.30 32.59 30.47
CA VAL A 22 -4.04 31.23 30.97
C VAL A 22 -5.28 30.36 30.88
N TRP A 23 -6.45 30.90 31.23
CA TRP A 23 -7.72 30.21 31.12
C TRP A 23 -8.11 29.94 29.64
N ALA A 24 -7.95 30.92 28.75
CA ALA A 24 -8.19 30.75 27.32
C ALA A 24 -7.23 29.74 26.65
N VAL A 25 -5.95 29.74 27.08
CA VAL A 25 -4.97 28.75 26.62
C VAL A 25 -5.36 27.36 27.11
N ASN A 26 -5.77 27.20 28.39
CA ASN A 26 -6.19 25.92 28.94
C ASN A 26 -7.52 25.41 28.36
N LEU A 27 -8.44 26.30 27.94
CA LEU A 27 -9.67 25.89 27.26
C LEU A 27 -9.44 25.36 25.85
N GLY A 28 -8.31 25.69 25.22
CA GLY A 28 -7.92 25.21 23.89
C GLY A 28 -6.98 24.01 23.90
N THR A 29 -6.46 23.59 25.06
CA THR A 29 -5.55 22.42 25.17
C THR A 29 -6.34 21.19 25.58
N LEU A 30 -6.26 20.13 24.77
CA LEU A 30 -6.74 18.82 25.17
C LEU A 30 -5.93 18.33 26.37
N ALA A 31 -6.57 17.63 27.31
CA ALA A 31 -5.85 16.92 28.36
C ALA A 31 -4.81 15.99 27.75
N PRO A 32 -3.68 15.68 28.45
CA PRO A 32 -2.74 14.68 27.99
C PRO A 32 -3.43 13.39 27.59
N ALA A 33 -2.97 12.74 26.54
CA ALA A 33 -3.48 11.43 26.17
C ALA A 33 -3.06 10.38 27.20
N GLU A 34 -3.87 9.35 27.35
CA GLU A 34 -3.58 8.19 28.19
C GLU A 34 -2.42 7.36 27.61
N PHE A 35 -2.35 7.25 26.29
CA PHE A 35 -1.31 6.56 25.55
C PHE A 35 -0.70 7.47 24.48
N VAL A 36 0.61 7.52 24.42
CA VAL A 36 1.33 8.36 23.45
C VAL A 36 2.37 7.52 22.72
N PHE A 37 2.32 7.51 21.38
CA PHE A 37 3.34 6.82 20.61
C PHE A 37 3.86 7.64 19.44
N ASN A 38 5.11 7.36 19.03
CA ASN A 38 5.69 7.94 17.83
C ASN A 38 5.43 7.03 16.62
N ASN A 39 4.75 7.55 15.61
CA ASN A 39 4.49 6.85 14.34
C ASN A 39 5.63 7.03 13.30
N GLY A 40 6.67 7.76 13.66
CA GLY A 40 7.88 7.98 12.85
C GLY A 40 7.77 9.02 11.75
N THR A 41 6.58 9.19 11.16
CA THR A 41 6.35 10.17 10.09
C THR A 41 4.91 10.68 10.08
N GLU A 42 4.69 11.76 9.35
CA GLU A 42 3.33 12.30 9.12
C GLU A 42 2.48 11.34 8.29
N VAL A 43 1.25 11.14 8.71
CA VAL A 43 0.24 10.38 7.97
C VAL A 43 -0.27 11.23 6.80
N LYS A 44 0.01 10.81 5.57
CA LYS A 44 -0.39 11.54 4.35
C LYS A 44 -1.91 11.53 4.17
N THR A 45 -2.51 10.37 4.30
CA THR A 45 -3.95 10.17 4.16
C THR A 45 -4.45 9.17 5.20
N ILE A 46 -5.72 9.30 5.58
CA ILE A 46 -6.45 8.30 6.35
C ILE A 46 -7.66 7.75 5.58
N ASP A 47 -7.66 7.96 4.26
CA ASP A 47 -8.56 7.30 3.32
C ASP A 47 -8.00 5.90 3.02
N PRO A 48 -8.68 4.81 3.42
CA PRO A 48 -8.19 3.45 3.20
C PRO A 48 -7.84 3.17 1.74
N ALA A 49 -8.67 3.62 0.80
CA ALA A 49 -8.46 3.36 -0.63
C ALA A 49 -7.23 4.04 -1.24
N LYS A 50 -6.64 5.04 -0.57
CA LYS A 50 -5.52 5.85 -1.08
C LYS A 50 -4.24 5.71 -0.25
N ALA A 51 -4.27 4.95 0.83
CA ALA A 51 -3.16 4.79 1.74
C ALA A 51 -2.26 3.61 1.33
N THR A 52 -0.94 3.79 1.46
CA THR A 52 0.04 2.78 1.05
C THR A 52 1.13 2.52 2.11
N GLY A 53 1.12 3.24 3.23
CA GLY A 53 2.18 3.18 4.23
C GLY A 53 1.78 2.50 5.53
N VAL A 54 2.76 1.93 6.25
CA VAL A 54 2.57 1.39 7.61
C VAL A 54 2.08 2.48 8.59
N PRO A 55 2.59 3.73 8.56
CA PRO A 55 2.10 4.81 9.41
C PRO A 55 0.61 5.14 9.18
N GLU A 56 0.16 5.12 7.93
CA GLU A 56 -1.24 5.26 7.55
C GLU A 56 -2.07 4.10 8.07
N GLY A 57 -1.60 2.87 7.84
CA GLY A 57 -2.27 1.63 8.24
C GLY A 57 -2.53 1.54 9.74
N ARG A 58 -1.58 1.97 10.59
CA ARG A 58 -1.77 2.01 12.05
C ARG A 58 -2.95 2.92 12.46
N VAL A 59 -3.07 4.08 11.83
CA VAL A 59 -4.16 5.03 12.12
C VAL A 59 -5.48 4.56 11.50
N ILE A 60 -5.45 4.04 10.27
CA ILE A 60 -6.64 3.51 9.60
C ILE A 60 -7.23 2.35 10.39
N ASN A 61 -6.43 1.39 10.85
CA ASN A 61 -6.87 0.27 11.69
C ASN A 61 -7.44 0.72 13.06
N ALA A 62 -7.13 1.93 13.51
CA ALA A 62 -7.76 2.48 14.71
C ALA A 62 -9.10 3.17 14.43
N LEU A 63 -9.25 3.77 13.23
CA LEU A 63 -10.44 4.54 12.85
C LEU A 63 -11.48 3.70 12.13
N TYR A 64 -11.05 2.70 11.36
CA TYR A 64 -11.91 1.84 10.55
C TYR A 64 -11.68 0.37 10.87
N GLU A 65 -12.65 -0.44 10.54
CA GLU A 65 -12.58 -1.89 10.67
C GLU A 65 -13.16 -2.56 9.41
N GLY A 66 -12.44 -3.55 8.88
CA GLY A 66 -12.83 -4.34 7.72
C GLY A 66 -13.75 -5.51 8.07
N LEU A 67 -13.96 -6.42 7.11
CA LEU A 67 -14.72 -7.65 7.33
C LEU A 67 -14.01 -8.60 8.29
N LEU A 68 -12.72 -8.81 8.09
CA LEU A 68 -11.88 -9.67 8.91
C LEU A 68 -10.77 -8.85 9.58
N ARG A 69 -10.20 -9.42 10.64
CA ARG A 69 -9.04 -8.85 11.32
C ARG A 69 -7.99 -9.93 11.54
N SER A 70 -6.73 -9.61 11.21
CA SER A 70 -5.59 -10.44 11.61
C SER A 70 -5.39 -10.34 13.11
N VAL A 71 -5.47 -11.47 13.78
CA VAL A 71 -5.29 -11.58 15.24
C VAL A 71 -4.24 -12.63 15.57
N PRO A 72 -3.55 -12.51 16.71
CA PRO A 72 -2.68 -13.56 17.21
C PRO A 72 -3.42 -14.90 17.31
N ASP A 73 -2.86 -15.95 16.75
CA ASP A 73 -3.46 -17.29 16.71
C ASP A 73 -2.40 -18.38 16.91
N GLY A 74 -2.39 -18.96 18.08
CA GLY A 74 -1.49 -20.06 18.42
C GLY A 74 -0.42 -19.73 19.46
N VAL A 75 0.53 -20.64 19.61
CA VAL A 75 1.66 -20.51 20.54
C VAL A 75 2.80 -19.80 19.85
N PRO A 76 3.51 -18.89 20.53
CA PRO A 76 4.71 -18.27 20.00
C PRO A 76 5.71 -19.31 19.49
N ASP A 77 6.36 -19.02 18.38
CA ASP A 77 7.42 -19.86 17.82
C ASP A 77 8.74 -19.75 18.63
N GLU A 78 9.79 -20.45 18.18
CA GLU A 78 11.11 -20.45 18.83
C GLU A 78 11.75 -19.04 18.93
N LEU A 79 11.27 -18.09 18.13
CA LEU A 79 11.70 -16.67 18.12
C LEU A 79 10.76 -15.76 18.91
N GLY A 80 9.79 -16.33 19.64
CA GLY A 80 8.82 -15.60 20.44
C GLY A 80 7.71 -14.90 19.63
N ARG A 81 7.54 -15.22 18.32
CA ARG A 81 6.52 -14.63 17.46
C ARG A 81 5.22 -15.40 17.57
N THR A 82 4.14 -14.69 17.79
CA THR A 82 2.81 -15.28 17.69
C THR A 82 2.33 -15.23 16.23
N PRO A 83 1.98 -16.36 15.61
CA PRO A 83 1.35 -16.35 14.29
C PRO A 83 0.09 -15.49 14.30
N THR A 84 -0.19 -14.80 13.22
CA THR A 84 -1.43 -14.07 13.03
C THR A 84 -2.27 -14.75 11.95
N LYS A 85 -3.60 -14.74 12.15
CA LYS A 85 -4.54 -15.22 11.15
C LYS A 85 -5.74 -14.27 11.04
N PRO A 86 -6.28 -14.09 9.83
CA PRO A 86 -7.53 -13.37 9.65
C PRO A 86 -8.69 -14.17 10.26
N LYS A 87 -9.47 -13.52 11.11
CA LYS A 87 -10.64 -14.11 11.77
C LYS A 87 -11.85 -13.18 11.64
N PRO A 88 -13.08 -13.73 11.66
CA PRO A 88 -14.31 -12.96 11.64
C PRO A 88 -14.64 -12.38 13.02
N VAL A 89 -13.69 -11.59 13.54
CA VAL A 89 -13.79 -10.88 14.83
C VAL A 89 -13.76 -9.37 14.62
N ALA A 90 -14.20 -8.94 13.45
CA ALA A 90 -14.29 -7.57 12.99
C ALA A 90 -15.73 -7.23 12.58
N MET A 91 -15.99 -6.55 11.47
CA MET A 91 -17.37 -6.25 11.03
C MET A 91 -18.14 -7.50 10.61
N ALA A 92 -17.47 -8.54 10.11
CA ALA A 92 -18.11 -9.85 9.96
C ALA A 92 -17.96 -10.68 11.26
N ASP A 93 -19.00 -11.42 11.62
CA ASP A 93 -18.98 -12.40 12.73
C ASP A 93 -18.77 -13.84 12.25
N SER A 94 -19.00 -14.09 10.94
CA SER A 94 -18.77 -15.37 10.29
C SER A 94 -18.56 -15.16 8.78
N TYR A 95 -18.04 -16.18 8.13
CA TYR A 95 -18.03 -16.28 6.68
C TYR A 95 -18.04 -17.75 6.23
N GLU A 96 -18.55 -17.99 5.05
CA GLU A 96 -18.61 -19.29 4.40
C GLU A 96 -17.83 -19.25 3.09
N VAL A 97 -17.33 -20.41 2.66
CA VAL A 97 -16.60 -20.58 1.40
C VAL A 97 -17.24 -21.74 0.64
N SER A 98 -17.52 -21.54 -0.65
CA SER A 98 -18.04 -22.58 -1.52
C SER A 98 -17.09 -23.78 -1.62
N GLU A 99 -17.60 -24.95 -1.98
CA GLU A 99 -16.81 -26.20 -2.10
C GLU A 99 -15.64 -26.06 -3.09
N ASP A 100 -15.82 -25.25 -4.13
CA ASP A 100 -14.78 -24.98 -5.12
C ASP A 100 -13.81 -23.85 -4.71
N GLY A 101 -14.01 -23.21 -3.54
CA GLY A 101 -13.16 -22.16 -3.01
C GLY A 101 -13.24 -20.83 -3.73
N THR A 102 -14.28 -20.61 -4.58
CA THR A 102 -14.38 -19.41 -5.42
C THR A 102 -15.38 -18.38 -4.91
N ILE A 103 -16.30 -18.73 -4.01
CA ILE A 103 -17.30 -17.81 -3.46
C ILE A 103 -17.11 -17.71 -1.95
N TYR A 104 -16.97 -16.47 -1.48
CA TYR A 104 -16.91 -16.13 -0.07
C TYR A 104 -18.15 -15.32 0.30
N THR A 105 -18.91 -15.78 1.31
CA THR A 105 -20.09 -15.08 1.84
C THR A 105 -19.80 -14.64 3.27
N PHE A 106 -19.73 -13.35 3.51
CA PHE A 106 -19.46 -12.75 4.82
C PHE A 106 -20.77 -12.29 5.46
N HIS A 107 -20.94 -12.59 6.75
CA HIS A 107 -22.10 -12.16 7.53
C HIS A 107 -21.71 -10.98 8.43
N ILE A 108 -22.28 -9.82 8.13
CA ILE A 108 -22.01 -8.57 8.86
C ILE A 108 -22.85 -8.54 10.12
N ARG A 109 -22.23 -8.14 11.23
CA ARG A 109 -22.86 -8.04 12.54
C ARG A 109 -24.07 -7.11 12.52
N GLU A 110 -25.17 -7.52 13.13
CA GLU A 110 -26.35 -6.67 13.26
C GLU A 110 -26.10 -5.41 14.14
N ASN A 111 -25.15 -5.48 15.07
CA ASN A 111 -24.79 -4.38 15.96
C ASN A 111 -23.63 -3.51 15.42
N ALA A 112 -23.15 -3.75 14.20
CA ALA A 112 -22.12 -2.93 13.56
C ALA A 112 -22.67 -1.52 13.25
N LYS A 113 -21.95 -0.49 13.70
CA LYS A 113 -22.37 0.90 13.56
C LYS A 113 -21.26 1.80 13.10
N TRP A 114 -21.63 2.77 12.29
CA TRP A 114 -20.84 3.95 12.04
C TRP A 114 -20.88 4.90 13.23
N SER A 115 -19.88 5.76 13.36
CA SER A 115 -19.76 6.71 14.48
C SER A 115 -20.88 7.76 14.57
N ASN A 116 -21.63 7.96 13.48
CA ASN A 116 -22.81 8.82 13.45
C ASN A 116 -24.11 8.07 13.88
N GLY A 117 -24.02 6.77 14.14
CA GLY A 117 -25.12 5.91 14.56
C GLY A 117 -25.79 5.10 13.46
N ASP A 118 -25.47 5.34 12.17
CA ASP A 118 -25.95 4.55 11.05
C ASP A 118 -25.47 3.10 11.17
N SER A 119 -26.21 2.14 10.63
CA SER A 119 -25.78 0.75 10.59
C SER A 119 -24.72 0.55 9.51
N VAL A 120 -23.70 -0.25 9.80
CA VAL A 120 -22.77 -0.74 8.77
C VAL A 120 -23.42 -1.90 8.03
N THR A 121 -23.42 -1.86 6.71
CA THR A 121 -24.12 -2.81 5.86
C THR A 121 -23.20 -3.44 4.80
N ALA A 122 -23.67 -4.52 4.17
CA ALA A 122 -22.99 -5.14 3.03
C ALA A 122 -22.83 -4.17 1.85
N GLU A 123 -23.76 -3.22 1.69
CA GLU A 123 -23.69 -2.20 0.65
C GLU A 123 -22.58 -1.18 0.87
N ASP A 124 -22.22 -0.90 2.14
CA ASP A 124 -21.06 -0.06 2.44
C ASP A 124 -19.77 -0.71 1.95
N PHE A 125 -19.63 -2.03 2.11
CA PHE A 125 -18.50 -2.79 1.59
C PHE A 125 -18.51 -2.86 0.06
N ALA A 126 -19.64 -3.20 -0.54
CA ALA A 126 -19.75 -3.30 -2.00
C ALA A 126 -19.41 -1.97 -2.67
N TRP A 127 -19.95 -0.87 -2.15
CA TRP A 127 -19.67 0.47 -2.66
C TRP A 127 -18.21 0.89 -2.42
N SER A 128 -17.64 0.59 -1.25
CA SER A 128 -16.25 0.93 -0.93
C SER A 128 -15.25 0.17 -1.79
N TRP A 129 -15.53 -1.11 -2.08
CA TRP A 129 -14.68 -1.93 -2.96
C TRP A 129 -14.84 -1.55 -4.42
N MET A 130 -16.05 -1.12 -4.85
CA MET A 130 -16.24 -0.51 -6.16
C MET A 130 -15.40 0.77 -6.29
N ARG A 131 -15.47 1.67 -5.29
CA ARG A 131 -14.65 2.89 -5.25
C ARG A 131 -13.15 2.56 -5.27
N PHE A 132 -12.71 1.54 -4.54
CA PHE A 132 -11.32 1.10 -4.51
C PHE A 132 -10.81 0.63 -5.88
N LEU A 133 -11.65 -0.05 -6.65
CA LEU A 133 -11.37 -0.48 -8.02
C LEU A 133 -11.52 0.64 -9.04
N HIS A 134 -12.30 1.70 -8.74
CA HIS A 134 -12.64 2.72 -9.71
C HIS A 134 -11.40 3.49 -10.19
N PRO A 135 -11.19 3.65 -11.51
CA PRO A 135 -9.99 4.30 -12.07
C PRO A 135 -9.73 5.71 -11.49
N GLU A 136 -10.77 6.51 -11.26
CA GLU A 136 -10.63 7.86 -10.68
C GLU A 136 -10.13 7.88 -9.24
N THR A 137 -10.37 6.83 -8.48
CA THR A 137 -9.82 6.73 -7.11
C THR A 137 -8.31 6.65 -7.14
N ALA A 138 -7.76 6.12 -8.24
CA ALA A 138 -6.32 5.95 -8.44
C ALA A 138 -5.65 5.23 -7.25
N SER A 139 -6.31 4.18 -6.75
CA SER A 139 -5.78 3.37 -5.67
C SER A 139 -4.54 2.61 -6.14
N GLU A 140 -3.42 2.78 -5.45
CA GLU A 140 -2.18 2.05 -5.76
C GLU A 140 -2.27 0.56 -5.42
N TYR A 141 -3.26 0.16 -4.60
CA TYR A 141 -3.50 -1.22 -4.18
C TYR A 141 -4.70 -1.89 -4.88
N ASN A 142 -5.31 -1.27 -5.90
CA ASN A 142 -6.49 -1.82 -6.57
C ASN A 142 -6.27 -3.24 -7.13
N TYR A 143 -5.04 -3.59 -7.49
CA TYR A 143 -4.64 -4.91 -7.96
C TYR A 143 -4.92 -6.03 -6.94
N GLN A 144 -5.05 -5.71 -5.67
CA GLN A 144 -5.44 -6.65 -4.60
C GLN A 144 -6.85 -7.23 -4.80
N LEU A 145 -7.71 -6.55 -5.56
CA LEU A 145 -9.03 -7.06 -5.94
C LEU A 145 -9.09 -7.61 -7.38
N PHE A 146 -7.95 -7.79 -8.07
CA PHE A 146 -7.95 -8.46 -9.39
C PHE A 146 -8.20 -9.96 -9.29
N TYR A 147 -8.12 -10.54 -8.10
CA TYR A 147 -8.59 -11.90 -7.81
C TYR A 147 -10.11 -12.03 -7.89
N VAL A 148 -10.84 -10.94 -7.69
CA VAL A 148 -12.30 -10.89 -7.82
C VAL A 148 -12.69 -10.96 -9.28
N LYS A 149 -13.73 -11.73 -9.59
CA LYS A 149 -14.26 -11.91 -10.94
C LYS A 149 -14.52 -10.55 -11.60
N ASN A 150 -13.93 -10.33 -12.76
CA ASN A 150 -13.99 -9.09 -13.53
C ASN A 150 -13.45 -7.83 -12.82
N GLY A 151 -12.79 -7.96 -11.68
CA GLY A 151 -12.23 -6.81 -10.94
C GLY A 151 -11.18 -6.05 -11.75
N SER A 152 -10.27 -6.76 -12.44
CA SER A 152 -9.27 -6.14 -13.33
C SER A 152 -9.90 -5.49 -14.55
N LYS A 153 -10.93 -6.11 -15.16
CA LYS A 153 -11.65 -5.51 -16.30
C LYS A 153 -12.24 -4.15 -15.95
N PHE A 154 -12.87 -4.05 -14.77
CA PHE A 154 -13.41 -2.78 -14.28
C PHE A 154 -12.30 -1.75 -13.98
N ALA A 155 -11.28 -2.16 -13.24
CA ALA A 155 -10.24 -1.23 -12.75
C ALA A 155 -9.31 -0.73 -13.87
N LEU A 156 -9.00 -1.57 -14.86
CA LEU A 156 -8.07 -1.24 -15.95
C LEU A 156 -8.79 -0.74 -17.22
N VAL A 157 -10.12 -0.72 -17.20
CA VAL A 157 -10.96 -0.40 -18.40
C VAL A 157 -10.59 -1.30 -19.59
N ASP A 158 -10.35 -2.58 -19.29
CA ASP A 158 -9.99 -3.58 -20.30
C ASP A 158 -11.28 -4.19 -20.89
N LEU A 159 -11.77 -3.52 -21.94
CA LEU A 159 -13.06 -3.81 -22.55
C LEU A 159 -12.89 -4.55 -23.88
N ASP A 160 -13.67 -5.63 -24.04
CA ASP A 160 -13.81 -6.42 -25.25
C ASP A 160 -15.21 -6.24 -25.88
N GLU A 161 -15.31 -6.47 -27.18
CA GLU A 161 -16.62 -6.54 -27.86
C GLU A 161 -17.45 -7.66 -27.23
N GLY A 162 -18.67 -7.32 -26.86
CA GLY A 162 -19.59 -8.21 -26.14
C GLY A 162 -19.67 -7.98 -24.64
N ASP A 163 -18.75 -7.20 -24.06
CA ASP A 163 -18.78 -6.88 -22.64
C ASP A 163 -19.98 -6.02 -22.24
N PRO A 164 -20.56 -6.25 -21.05
CA PRO A 164 -21.51 -5.32 -20.46
C PRO A 164 -20.75 -4.07 -19.99
N VAL A 165 -21.28 -2.90 -20.35
CA VAL A 165 -20.65 -1.61 -20.02
C VAL A 165 -21.63 -0.67 -19.33
N GLU A 166 -21.08 0.15 -18.45
CA GLU A 166 -21.76 1.31 -17.89
C GLU A 166 -21.09 2.60 -18.37
N ILE A 167 -21.94 3.57 -18.71
CA ILE A 167 -21.54 4.86 -19.25
C ILE A 167 -21.96 5.93 -18.26
N GLU A 168 -21.01 6.62 -17.69
CA GLU A 168 -21.26 7.76 -16.82
C GLU A 168 -21.32 9.04 -17.63
N MET A 169 -22.47 9.71 -17.55
CA MET A 169 -22.76 10.92 -18.33
C MET A 169 -22.13 12.15 -17.69
N LYS A 170 -21.55 13.03 -18.53
CA LYS A 170 -21.06 14.35 -18.08
C LYS A 170 -22.20 15.26 -17.63
N ASP A 171 -21.89 16.14 -16.66
CA ASP A 171 -22.78 17.22 -16.17
C ASP A 171 -22.88 18.40 -17.17
N ARG A 172 -22.90 18.11 -18.48
CA ARG A 172 -23.02 19.12 -19.53
C ARG A 172 -24.11 18.74 -20.52
N PRO A 173 -24.86 19.73 -21.06
CA PRO A 173 -25.81 19.44 -22.13
C PRO A 173 -25.04 19.02 -23.37
N VAL A 174 -25.18 17.76 -23.76
CA VAL A 174 -24.77 17.28 -25.06
C VAL A 174 -26.05 17.15 -25.89
N THR A 175 -26.10 17.82 -27.03
CA THR A 175 -27.26 17.80 -27.96
C THR A 175 -28.64 18.12 -27.33
N GLY A 176 -28.68 19.02 -26.33
CA GLY A 176 -29.95 19.53 -25.76
C GLY A 176 -30.60 18.66 -24.68
N GLN A 177 -30.04 17.50 -24.34
CA GLN A 177 -30.44 16.74 -23.15
C GLN A 177 -29.48 17.00 -21.99
N MET A 178 -30.04 17.39 -20.85
CA MET A 178 -29.29 17.51 -19.60
C MET A 178 -29.39 16.19 -18.82
N PHE A 179 -28.24 15.60 -18.53
CA PHE A 179 -28.14 14.46 -17.60
C PHE A 179 -27.59 14.96 -16.26
N PRO A 180 -28.25 14.64 -15.13
CA PRO A 180 -27.66 14.90 -13.81
C PRO A 180 -26.29 14.21 -13.68
N ARG A 181 -25.36 14.85 -12.99
CA ARG A 181 -24.05 14.25 -12.68
C ARG A 181 -24.25 12.87 -12.05
N GLY A 182 -23.48 11.88 -12.50
CA GLY A 182 -23.58 10.49 -12.02
C GLY A 182 -24.73 9.70 -12.65
N THR A 183 -25.41 10.23 -13.71
CA THR A 183 -26.35 9.40 -14.48
C THR A 183 -25.57 8.31 -15.18
N VAL A 184 -25.90 7.05 -14.87
CA VAL A 184 -25.28 5.87 -15.47
C VAL A 184 -26.26 5.21 -16.43
N ARG A 185 -25.81 4.92 -17.66
CA ARG A 185 -26.52 4.10 -18.65
C ARG A 185 -25.79 2.78 -18.81
N ARG A 186 -26.53 1.67 -18.89
CA ARG A 186 -25.95 0.33 -19.06
C ARG A 186 -26.35 -0.24 -20.41
N GLY A 187 -25.37 -0.87 -21.06
CA GLY A 187 -25.54 -1.49 -22.36
C GLY A 187 -24.49 -2.55 -22.63
N LYS A 188 -24.43 -3.00 -23.87
CA LYS A 188 -23.44 -3.98 -24.34
C LYS A 188 -22.51 -3.33 -25.36
N LEU A 189 -21.20 -3.46 -25.16
CA LEU A 189 -20.21 -2.96 -26.11
C LEU A 189 -20.26 -3.80 -27.37
N VAL A 190 -20.62 -3.19 -28.51
CA VAL A 190 -20.70 -3.88 -29.80
C VAL A 190 -19.48 -3.66 -30.66
N SER A 191 -18.83 -2.51 -30.53
CA SER A 191 -17.56 -2.26 -31.21
C SER A 191 -16.70 -1.21 -30.49
N LEU A 192 -15.38 -1.37 -30.61
CA LEU A 192 -14.38 -0.46 -30.07
C LEU A 192 -13.49 0.04 -31.22
N ILE A 193 -13.78 1.27 -31.68
CA ILE A 193 -13.03 1.90 -32.76
C ILE A 193 -11.85 2.64 -32.17
N ARG A 194 -10.65 2.10 -32.37
CA ARG A 194 -9.39 2.74 -31.99
C ARG A 194 -8.83 3.50 -33.19
N PRO A 195 -8.32 4.73 -32.99
CA PRO A 195 -7.67 5.45 -34.09
C PRO A 195 -6.44 4.69 -34.58
N ALA A 196 -6.20 4.78 -35.90
CA ALA A 196 -5.00 4.17 -36.47
C ALA A 196 -3.73 4.87 -35.93
N PRO A 197 -2.66 4.14 -35.62
CA PRO A 197 -1.40 4.75 -35.22
C PRO A 197 -0.88 5.66 -36.32
N ASP A 198 -0.45 6.88 -35.97
CA ASP A 198 0.11 7.85 -36.92
C ASP A 198 1.28 7.24 -37.69
N ARG A 199 1.13 7.07 -39.00
CA ARG A 199 2.18 6.55 -39.89
C ARG A 199 3.26 7.60 -40.21
N GLU A 200 3.07 8.85 -39.84
CA GLU A 200 4.01 9.94 -40.20
C GLU A 200 5.25 10.04 -39.28
N HIS A 201 5.30 9.32 -38.16
CA HIS A 201 6.46 9.31 -37.26
C HIS A 201 7.18 7.95 -37.23
N ALA A 202 7.01 7.08 -38.22
CA ALA A 202 7.79 5.85 -38.41
C ALA A 202 9.11 6.13 -39.12
N GLY A 203 9.73 7.26 -38.89
CA GLY A 203 11.04 7.67 -39.40
C GLY A 203 12.05 7.75 -38.25
N ASP A 204 12.83 6.68 -38.10
CA ASP A 204 14.19 6.70 -37.53
C ASP A 204 14.38 7.23 -36.10
N ASP A 205 13.74 6.58 -35.12
CA ASP A 205 14.13 6.72 -33.71
C ASP A 205 14.46 5.35 -33.11
N SER A 206 15.78 5.04 -33.14
CA SER A 206 16.40 3.88 -32.47
C SER A 206 16.47 4.02 -30.94
N HIS A 207 15.58 4.79 -30.32
CA HIS A 207 15.47 4.93 -28.88
C HIS A 207 14.00 4.73 -28.45
N GLY A 208 13.72 3.48 -28.04
CA GLY A 208 12.40 3.07 -27.59
C GLY A 208 11.92 3.79 -26.34
N HIS A 209 10.93 4.66 -26.53
CA HIS A 209 9.92 4.95 -25.53
C HIS A 209 8.58 4.94 -26.28
N GLY A 210 7.89 3.80 -26.12
CA GLY A 210 6.58 3.58 -26.70
C GLY A 210 5.48 4.38 -26.01
N GLY A 211 5.38 5.63 -26.39
CA GLY A 211 4.20 6.45 -26.26
C GLY A 211 3.86 6.92 -27.66
N GLY A 212 3.50 6.00 -28.57
CA GLY A 212 2.95 6.35 -29.87
C GLY A 212 1.66 7.12 -29.64
N GLY A 213 1.67 8.45 -29.85
CA GLY A 213 0.48 9.27 -29.84
C GLY A 213 -0.50 8.76 -30.87
N VAL A 214 -1.60 8.19 -30.38
CA VAL A 214 -2.71 7.74 -31.21
C VAL A 214 -3.49 9.00 -31.57
N SER A 215 -3.48 9.41 -32.83
CA SER A 215 -4.24 10.59 -33.26
C SER A 215 -5.72 10.23 -33.43
N GLY A 216 -6.56 10.90 -32.66
CA GLY A 216 -8.03 10.77 -32.68
C GLY A 216 -8.63 10.10 -31.45
N PRO A 217 -9.93 10.25 -31.21
CA PRO A 217 -10.60 9.69 -30.05
C PRO A 217 -10.88 8.19 -30.21
N THR A 218 -10.82 7.45 -29.10
CA THR A 218 -11.42 6.12 -29.03
C THR A 218 -12.93 6.24 -28.97
N ILE A 219 -13.65 5.48 -29.82
CA ILE A 219 -15.10 5.49 -29.89
C ILE A 219 -15.64 4.14 -29.45
N PHE A 220 -16.60 4.17 -28.52
CA PHE A 220 -17.31 3.01 -28.00
C PHE A 220 -18.71 2.99 -28.62
N ILE A 221 -19.02 1.93 -29.34
CA ILE A 221 -20.37 1.68 -29.85
C ILE A 221 -21.09 0.75 -28.90
N VAL A 222 -22.18 1.23 -28.30
CA VAL A 222 -22.91 0.52 -27.26
C VAL A 222 -24.35 0.28 -27.68
N GLU A 223 -24.82 -0.96 -27.57
CA GLU A 223 -26.20 -1.37 -27.77
C GLU A 223 -26.96 -1.31 -26.44
N PHE A 224 -28.13 -0.68 -26.49
CA PHE A 224 -29.07 -0.59 -25.38
C PHE A 224 -30.31 -1.38 -25.72
N GLN A 225 -30.77 -2.25 -24.82
CA GLN A 225 -32.03 -2.95 -24.94
C GLN A 225 -33.15 -2.21 -24.21
N GLN A 226 -34.26 -1.93 -24.91
CA GLN A 226 -35.50 -1.40 -24.32
C GLN A 226 -36.66 -2.34 -24.71
N GLY A 227 -36.90 -3.37 -23.89
CA GLY A 227 -37.88 -4.41 -24.21
C GLY A 227 -37.41 -5.30 -25.39
N GLU A 228 -38.21 -5.35 -26.49
CA GLU A 228 -37.86 -6.09 -27.72
C GLU A 228 -37.06 -5.24 -28.71
N GLU A 229 -36.95 -3.94 -28.51
CA GLU A 229 -36.20 -3.03 -29.38
C GLU A 229 -34.77 -2.83 -28.89
N SER A 230 -33.81 -2.82 -29.80
CA SER A 230 -32.44 -2.44 -29.53
C SER A 230 -32.06 -1.13 -30.24
N SER A 231 -31.27 -0.30 -29.61
CA SER A 231 -30.72 0.92 -30.20
C SER A 231 -29.22 0.99 -29.93
N THR A 232 -28.45 1.47 -30.89
CA THR A 232 -27.00 1.71 -30.71
C THR A 232 -26.72 3.18 -30.57
N ALA A 233 -25.71 3.53 -29.74
CA ALA A 233 -25.17 4.88 -29.61
C ALA A 233 -23.64 4.85 -29.52
N ALA A 234 -23.02 5.96 -29.96
CA ALA A 234 -21.58 6.13 -29.97
C ALA A 234 -21.13 7.06 -28.83
N PHE A 235 -20.05 6.68 -28.13
CA PHE A 235 -19.51 7.43 -27.00
C PHE A 235 -18.00 7.61 -27.12
N THR A 236 -17.48 8.70 -26.57
CA THR A 236 -16.04 8.91 -26.36
C THR A 236 -15.79 9.55 -25.00
N ILE A 237 -14.68 9.16 -24.34
CA ILE A 237 -14.24 9.76 -23.08
C ILE A 237 -13.43 11.05 -23.30
N GLN A 238 -13.00 11.34 -24.53
CA GLN A 238 -12.24 12.53 -24.85
C GLN A 238 -13.13 13.77 -24.94
N ASP A 239 -12.62 14.92 -24.43
CA ASP A 239 -13.27 16.21 -24.60
C ASP A 239 -13.01 16.71 -26.02
N ILE A 240 -13.96 16.43 -26.90
CA ILE A 240 -13.96 16.91 -28.29
C ILE A 240 -15.06 17.96 -28.49
N ASN A 241 -14.75 19.03 -29.21
CA ASN A 241 -15.73 20.07 -29.50
C ASN A 241 -16.63 19.68 -30.71
N ASP A 242 -17.74 20.40 -30.89
CA ASP A 242 -18.72 20.06 -31.93
C ASP A 242 -18.10 20.06 -33.35
N THR A 243 -17.07 20.85 -33.63
CA THR A 243 -16.40 20.85 -34.92
C THR A 243 -15.57 19.59 -35.13
N GLU A 244 -14.88 19.16 -34.09
CA GLU A 244 -14.10 17.90 -34.09
C GLU A 244 -15.03 16.70 -34.23
N ILE A 245 -16.17 16.70 -33.52
CA ILE A 245 -17.22 15.67 -33.68
C ILE A 245 -17.70 15.62 -35.14
N GLN A 246 -18.08 16.74 -35.72
CA GLN A 246 -18.55 16.80 -37.11
C GLN A 246 -17.48 16.34 -38.10
N THR A 247 -16.22 16.71 -37.88
CA THR A 247 -15.11 16.26 -38.70
C THR A 247 -14.93 14.75 -38.64
N LEU A 248 -14.97 14.20 -37.43
CA LEU A 248 -14.84 12.76 -37.20
C LEU A 248 -15.99 11.98 -37.83
N VAL A 249 -17.23 12.41 -37.58
CA VAL A 249 -18.45 11.78 -38.16
C VAL A 249 -18.40 11.82 -39.68
N SER A 250 -17.99 12.94 -40.27
CA SER A 250 -17.92 13.09 -41.73
C SER A 250 -16.81 12.26 -42.40
N SER A 251 -15.75 11.98 -41.67
CA SER A 251 -14.60 11.18 -42.16
C SER A 251 -14.77 9.68 -41.92
N TYR A 252 -15.70 9.27 -41.08
CA TYR A 252 -15.93 7.88 -40.74
C TYR A 252 -16.69 7.16 -41.86
N GLN A 253 -16.13 6.03 -42.30
CA GLN A 253 -16.72 5.20 -43.40
C GLN A 253 -17.08 3.77 -42.92
N GLY A 254 -17.23 3.58 -41.60
CA GLY A 254 -17.61 2.33 -41.00
C GLY A 254 -19.12 2.06 -41.05
N GLU A 255 -19.56 0.94 -40.52
CA GLU A 255 -20.95 0.50 -40.54
C GLU A 255 -21.87 1.14 -39.50
N TYR A 256 -21.28 1.82 -38.47
CA TYR A 256 -22.07 2.40 -37.38
C TYR A 256 -22.39 3.87 -37.63
N ASP A 257 -23.59 4.28 -37.18
CA ASP A 257 -23.99 5.68 -37.21
C ASP A 257 -23.34 6.47 -36.07
N LEU A 258 -22.48 7.42 -36.43
CA LEU A 258 -21.79 8.31 -35.46
C LEU A 258 -22.47 9.69 -35.36
N THR A 259 -23.61 9.93 -35.99
CA THR A 259 -24.25 11.26 -35.99
C THR A 259 -24.63 11.77 -34.61
N GLU A 260 -24.78 10.87 -33.63
CA GLU A 260 -25.06 11.16 -32.24
C GLU A 260 -23.88 10.75 -31.33
N LEU A 261 -22.63 11.00 -31.76
CA LEU A 261 -21.46 10.77 -30.90
C LEU A 261 -21.49 11.66 -29.66
N LEU A 262 -21.49 11.04 -28.48
CA LEU A 262 -21.56 11.72 -27.20
C LEU A 262 -20.22 11.66 -26.46
N SER A 263 -19.74 12.81 -25.95
CA SER A 263 -18.63 12.85 -24.99
C SER A 263 -19.14 12.56 -23.59
N VAL A 264 -18.56 11.55 -22.92
CA VAL A 264 -18.97 11.06 -21.60
C VAL A 264 -17.82 11.12 -20.59
N GLU A 265 -18.11 11.00 -19.31
CA GLU A 265 -17.08 10.97 -18.25
C GLU A 265 -16.29 9.68 -18.36
N HIS A 266 -17.00 8.54 -18.31
CA HIS A 266 -16.42 7.22 -18.38
C HIS A 266 -17.25 6.25 -19.22
N VAL A 267 -16.57 5.26 -19.80
CA VAL A 267 -17.13 4.01 -20.27
C VAL A 267 -16.37 2.91 -19.54
N LEU A 268 -17.01 2.25 -18.60
CA LEU A 268 -16.41 1.21 -17.74
C LEU A 268 -17.09 -0.13 -17.99
N PHE A 269 -16.43 -1.21 -17.57
CA PHE A 269 -17.10 -2.51 -17.45
C PHE A 269 -18.25 -2.37 -16.43
N ASP A 270 -19.43 -2.95 -16.70
CA ASP A 270 -20.58 -2.80 -15.78
C ASP A 270 -20.28 -3.48 -14.44
N PHE A 271 -20.19 -2.68 -13.36
CA PHE A 271 -19.86 -3.15 -12.02
C PHE A 271 -20.83 -4.22 -11.51
N GLN A 272 -22.08 -4.28 -11.98
CA GLN A 272 -23.02 -5.33 -11.61
C GLN A 272 -22.56 -6.74 -12.03
N HIS A 273 -21.60 -6.84 -12.94
CA HIS A 273 -20.98 -8.08 -13.41
C HIS A 273 -19.62 -8.36 -12.75
N VAL A 274 -19.14 -7.46 -11.88
CA VAL A 274 -17.99 -7.71 -10.99
C VAL A 274 -18.42 -8.62 -9.85
N GLY A 275 -17.58 -9.52 -9.43
CA GLY A 275 -17.86 -10.51 -8.39
C GLY A 275 -17.97 -9.93 -6.97
N ILE A 276 -18.60 -8.77 -6.80
CA ILE A 276 -18.82 -8.08 -5.53
C ILE A 276 -20.28 -7.74 -5.39
N LYS A 277 -20.94 -8.27 -4.35
CA LYS A 277 -22.39 -8.14 -4.23
C LYS A 277 -22.85 -8.07 -2.77
N ALA A 278 -23.77 -7.15 -2.49
CA ALA A 278 -24.59 -7.18 -1.29
C ALA A 278 -25.88 -7.96 -1.58
N ASN A 279 -26.03 -9.16 -1.01
CA ASN A 279 -27.21 -9.98 -1.17
C ASN A 279 -28.36 -9.51 -0.25
N SER A 280 -27.97 -8.93 0.90
CA SER A 280 -28.88 -8.29 1.86
C SER A 280 -28.10 -7.21 2.64
N SER A 281 -28.71 -6.56 3.61
CA SER A 281 -28.03 -5.57 4.43
C SER A 281 -26.85 -6.13 5.25
N ASN A 282 -26.86 -7.41 5.54
CA ASN A 282 -25.86 -8.08 6.37
C ASN A 282 -25.17 -9.27 5.68
N GLU A 283 -25.38 -9.49 4.40
CA GLU A 283 -24.75 -10.57 3.63
C GLU A 283 -23.99 -10.00 2.44
N PHE A 284 -22.65 -10.12 2.49
CA PHE A 284 -21.72 -9.64 1.49
C PHE A 284 -21.04 -10.82 0.80
N GLU A 285 -21.23 -10.94 -0.51
CA GLU A 285 -20.71 -12.03 -1.34
C GLU A 285 -19.59 -11.55 -2.24
N VAL A 286 -18.53 -12.34 -2.33
CA VAL A 286 -17.41 -12.11 -3.23
C VAL A 286 -17.17 -13.37 -4.06
N THR A 287 -17.25 -13.23 -5.38
CA THR A 287 -16.89 -14.29 -6.33
C THR A 287 -15.50 -14.03 -6.88
N LEU A 288 -14.62 -15.01 -6.78
CA LEU A 288 -13.25 -14.96 -7.28
C LEU A 288 -13.13 -15.56 -8.69
N ASN A 289 -12.07 -15.19 -9.41
CA ASN A 289 -11.71 -15.81 -10.69
C ASN A 289 -11.29 -17.28 -10.52
N SER A 290 -10.70 -17.60 -9.36
CA SER A 290 -10.17 -18.91 -9.01
C SER A 290 -10.07 -19.05 -7.49
N PRO A 291 -9.93 -20.29 -6.96
CA PRO A 291 -9.68 -20.52 -5.55
C PRO A 291 -8.43 -19.76 -5.10
N THR A 292 -8.57 -18.90 -4.10
CA THR A 292 -7.46 -18.06 -3.59
C THR A 292 -7.35 -18.27 -2.08
N PRO A 293 -6.52 -19.23 -1.60
CA PRO A 293 -6.49 -19.61 -0.18
C PRO A 293 -6.10 -18.48 0.79
N TYR A 294 -5.39 -17.46 0.29
CA TYR A 294 -4.97 -16.28 1.05
C TYR A 294 -5.93 -15.10 0.90
N PHE A 295 -7.07 -15.27 0.25
CA PHE A 295 -8.07 -14.19 0.11
C PHE A 295 -8.53 -13.62 1.47
N PRO A 296 -8.72 -14.42 2.54
CA PRO A 296 -9.00 -13.86 3.86
C PRO A 296 -7.91 -12.90 4.38
N GLU A 297 -6.64 -13.12 4.06
CA GLU A 297 -5.54 -12.21 4.40
C GLU A 297 -5.69 -10.86 3.70
N LEU A 298 -6.06 -10.88 2.40
CA LEU A 298 -6.34 -9.66 1.63
C LEU A 298 -7.52 -8.91 2.24
N VAL A 299 -8.59 -9.61 2.60
CA VAL A 299 -9.81 -9.01 3.21
C VAL A 299 -9.53 -8.35 4.57
N ALA A 300 -8.53 -8.84 5.32
CA ALA A 300 -8.10 -8.25 6.58
C ALA A 300 -7.18 -7.03 6.41
N PHE A 301 -6.73 -6.74 5.19
CA PHE A 301 -5.80 -5.65 4.91
C PHE A 301 -6.51 -4.29 4.89
N TYR A 302 -5.93 -3.28 5.53
CA TYR A 302 -6.57 -1.98 5.79
C TYR A 302 -7.07 -1.22 4.55
N PRO A 303 -6.50 -1.32 3.34
CA PRO A 303 -7.04 -0.64 2.16
C PRO A 303 -8.45 -1.08 1.77
N LEU A 304 -8.87 -2.28 2.19
CA LEU A 304 -10.21 -2.83 1.94
C LEU A 304 -11.24 -2.49 3.03
N HIS A 305 -10.87 -1.66 4.01
CA HIS A 305 -11.82 -1.17 5.00
C HIS A 305 -12.86 -0.24 4.36
N PRO A 306 -14.12 -0.31 4.77
CA PRO A 306 -15.17 0.51 4.17
C PRO A 306 -15.07 1.97 4.61
N VAL A 307 -15.58 2.86 3.77
CA VAL A 307 -15.77 4.27 4.09
C VAL A 307 -17.25 4.65 4.04
N HIS A 308 -17.67 5.58 4.87
CA HIS A 308 -19.06 6.03 4.92
C HIS A 308 -19.42 6.86 3.69
N ARG A 309 -20.19 6.28 2.77
CA ARG A 309 -20.53 6.87 1.46
C ARG A 309 -21.12 8.27 1.58
N ALA A 310 -22.15 8.45 2.41
CA ALA A 310 -22.84 9.74 2.54
C ALA A 310 -21.91 10.85 3.06
N SER A 311 -20.95 10.54 3.95
CA SER A 311 -19.95 11.49 4.41
C SER A 311 -18.99 11.90 3.30
N LEU A 312 -18.57 10.95 2.48
CA LEU A 312 -17.67 11.21 1.36
C LEU A 312 -18.38 12.05 0.28
N GLU A 313 -19.61 11.72 -0.08
CA GLU A 313 -20.41 12.47 -1.04
C GLU A 313 -20.72 13.90 -0.56
N ALA A 314 -20.98 14.07 0.75
CA ALA A 314 -21.26 15.40 1.32
C ALA A 314 -20.04 16.32 1.40
N HIS A 315 -18.85 15.77 1.60
CA HIS A 315 -17.64 16.55 1.87
C HIS A 315 -16.57 16.46 0.78
N GLY A 316 -16.67 15.49 -0.10
CA GLY A 316 -15.69 15.19 -1.15
C GLY A 316 -14.38 14.59 -0.60
N ASP A 317 -13.61 13.98 -1.49
CA ASP A 317 -12.39 13.20 -1.23
C ASP A 317 -11.34 13.89 -0.34
N ARG A 318 -11.23 15.22 -0.41
CA ARG A 318 -10.22 15.98 0.35
C ARG A 318 -10.62 16.29 1.77
N GLU A 319 -11.92 16.27 2.06
CA GLU A 319 -12.47 16.82 3.29
C GLU A 319 -13.13 15.77 4.20
N PHE A 320 -13.70 14.68 3.64
CA PHE A 320 -14.46 13.69 4.41
C PHE A 320 -13.65 13.06 5.55
N SER A 321 -12.34 12.94 5.40
CA SER A 321 -11.43 12.33 6.37
C SER A 321 -10.87 13.31 7.42
N LYS A 322 -11.37 14.55 7.47
CA LYS A 322 -10.91 15.56 8.46
C LYS A 322 -11.68 15.45 9.78
N PRO A 323 -11.07 15.88 10.90
CA PRO A 323 -11.76 15.97 12.19
C PRO A 323 -13.11 16.71 12.06
N GLY A 324 -14.16 16.13 12.66
CA GLY A 324 -15.53 16.67 12.63
C GLY A 324 -16.33 16.37 11.36
N LYS A 325 -15.70 15.80 10.31
CA LYS A 325 -16.35 15.35 9.07
C LYS A 325 -16.27 13.84 8.89
N ILE A 326 -15.19 13.24 9.37
CA ILE A 326 -14.96 11.80 9.29
C ILE A 326 -16.06 11.03 10.04
N VAL A 327 -16.66 10.08 9.35
CA VAL A 327 -17.55 9.05 9.92
C VAL A 327 -16.85 7.72 9.74
N SER A 328 -16.51 7.07 10.84
CA SER A 328 -15.71 5.85 10.88
C SER A 328 -16.43 4.74 11.66
N ASN A 329 -16.02 3.49 11.50
CA ASN A 329 -16.65 2.33 12.15
C ASN A 329 -15.72 1.60 13.12
N GLY A 330 -14.51 2.11 13.33
CA GLY A 330 -13.49 1.47 14.16
C GLY A 330 -13.58 1.83 15.64
N PRO A 331 -12.63 1.29 16.44
CA PRO A 331 -12.59 1.45 17.91
C PRO A 331 -12.30 2.87 18.40
N PHE A 332 -11.76 3.75 17.55
CA PHE A 332 -11.45 5.13 17.89
C PHE A 332 -12.04 6.12 16.90
N LEU A 333 -12.19 7.37 17.36
CA LEU A 333 -12.61 8.53 16.59
C LEU A 333 -11.45 9.52 16.44
N LEU A 334 -11.34 10.16 15.29
CA LEU A 334 -10.37 11.25 15.07
C LEU A 334 -10.90 12.54 15.69
N LYS A 335 -10.33 12.95 16.81
CA LYS A 335 -10.70 14.17 17.54
C LYS A 335 -9.99 15.41 17.02
N GLU A 336 -8.69 15.27 16.72
CA GLU A 336 -7.84 16.38 16.27
C GLU A 336 -6.76 15.87 15.31
N ARG A 337 -6.40 16.69 14.33
CA ARG A 337 -5.22 16.50 13.48
C ARG A 337 -4.46 17.81 13.37
N ARG A 338 -3.24 17.83 13.89
CA ARG A 338 -2.29 18.93 13.76
C ARG A 338 -1.10 18.45 12.94
N ILE A 339 -0.96 19.02 11.76
CA ILE A 339 0.15 18.67 10.84
C ILE A 339 1.49 18.93 11.53
N ARG A 340 2.42 17.98 11.46
CA ARG A 340 3.74 17.99 12.09
C ARG A 340 3.73 18.05 13.62
N ASP A 341 2.63 17.71 14.23
CA ASP A 341 2.48 17.61 15.69
C ASP A 341 1.87 16.25 16.03
N ARG A 342 0.55 16.12 15.93
CA ARG A 342 -0.13 14.89 16.37
C ARG A 342 -1.46 14.65 15.68
N LEU A 343 -1.91 13.40 15.77
CA LEU A 343 -3.31 13.00 15.66
C LEU A 343 -3.80 12.61 17.06
N ARG A 344 -4.92 13.18 17.51
CA ARG A 344 -5.60 12.76 18.74
C ARG A 344 -6.74 11.84 18.37
N LEU A 345 -6.66 10.59 18.85
CA LEU A 345 -7.70 9.60 18.78
C LEU A 345 -8.40 9.51 20.15
N VAL A 346 -9.71 9.28 20.16
CA VAL A 346 -10.50 9.06 21.37
C VAL A 346 -11.36 7.81 21.19
N LYS A 347 -11.62 7.08 22.26
CA LYS A 347 -12.46 5.88 22.25
C LYS A 347 -13.81 6.16 21.58
N ASN A 348 -14.25 5.21 20.75
CA ASN A 348 -15.54 5.22 20.11
C ASN A 348 -16.55 4.38 20.93
N ASP A 349 -17.42 5.04 21.68
CA ASP A 349 -18.41 4.36 22.50
C ASP A 349 -19.52 3.68 21.67
N THR A 350 -19.66 4.03 20.38
CA THR A 350 -20.62 3.39 19.47
C THR A 350 -20.04 2.16 18.74
N TYR A 351 -18.75 1.90 18.92
CA TYR A 351 -18.10 0.74 18.36
C TYR A 351 -18.71 -0.56 18.90
N TRP A 352 -18.99 -1.54 18.05
CA TRP A 352 -19.66 -2.78 18.43
C TRP A 352 -19.01 -3.51 19.61
N ASN A 353 -17.68 -3.39 19.75
CA ASN A 353 -16.88 -4.02 20.79
C ASN A 353 -16.25 -3.00 21.77
N ALA A 354 -16.91 -1.86 21.98
CA ALA A 354 -16.39 -0.77 22.83
C ALA A 354 -16.02 -1.21 24.25
N GLY A 355 -16.70 -2.24 24.79
CA GLY A 355 -16.42 -2.79 26.12
C GLY A 355 -14.99 -3.36 26.27
N ASN A 356 -14.37 -3.79 25.17
CA ASN A 356 -13.03 -4.35 25.14
C ASN A 356 -11.95 -3.36 24.63
N VAL A 357 -12.30 -2.09 24.45
CA VAL A 357 -11.34 -1.01 24.16
C VAL A 357 -10.94 -0.37 25.49
N HIS A 358 -9.68 -0.52 25.87
CA HIS A 358 -9.21 -0.09 27.19
C HIS A 358 -8.65 1.33 27.20
N LEU A 359 -8.04 1.79 26.10
CA LEU A 359 -7.50 3.14 25.98
C LEU A 359 -8.60 4.17 25.67
N ASN A 360 -8.70 5.23 26.48
CA ASN A 360 -9.68 6.29 26.28
C ASN A 360 -9.18 7.36 25.29
N SER A 361 -7.88 7.59 25.22
CA SER A 361 -7.29 8.55 24.30
C SER A 361 -5.86 8.17 23.90
N VAL A 362 -5.53 8.43 22.64
CA VAL A 362 -4.21 8.13 22.05
C VAL A 362 -3.68 9.36 21.31
N ASP A 363 -2.44 9.77 21.58
CA ASP A 363 -1.71 10.71 20.75
C ASP A 363 -0.74 9.95 19.84
N VAL A 364 -0.91 10.16 18.53
CA VAL A 364 -0.04 9.63 17.48
C VAL A 364 0.87 10.76 17.02
N LEU A 365 2.14 10.69 17.38
CA LEU A 365 3.14 11.74 17.05
C LEU A 365 3.86 11.43 15.75
N ALA A 366 4.37 12.48 15.08
CA ALA A 366 5.06 12.39 13.78
C ALA A 366 6.52 12.88 13.91
N ILE A 367 7.31 12.22 14.76
CA ILE A 367 8.70 12.62 15.06
C ILE A 367 9.65 11.84 14.16
N GLN A 368 10.27 12.52 13.20
CA GLN A 368 11.20 11.91 12.25
C GLN A 368 12.61 11.68 12.82
N SER A 369 13.01 12.45 13.84
CA SER A 369 14.32 12.28 14.50
C SER A 369 14.27 11.11 15.48
N GLU A 370 14.89 10.00 15.13
CA GLU A 370 14.98 8.80 15.97
C GLU A 370 15.58 9.08 17.35
N THR A 371 16.61 9.93 17.41
CA THR A 371 17.22 10.35 18.70
C THR A 371 16.27 11.18 19.55
N THR A 372 15.50 12.08 18.93
CA THR A 372 14.51 12.89 19.66
C THR A 372 13.40 11.99 20.21
N SER A 373 12.90 11.06 19.38
CA SER A 373 11.86 10.10 19.77
C SER A 373 12.33 9.23 20.94
N LEU A 374 13.52 8.63 20.84
CA LEU A 374 14.07 7.83 21.94
C LEU A 374 14.24 8.64 23.23
N ASN A 375 14.72 9.89 23.14
CA ASN A 375 14.84 10.75 24.33
C ASN A 375 13.48 11.04 24.96
N MET A 376 12.43 11.27 24.17
CA MET A 376 11.07 11.43 24.67
C MET A 376 10.56 10.15 25.35
N TYR A 377 10.84 9.00 24.77
CA TYR A 377 10.52 7.70 25.37
C TYR A 377 11.21 7.51 26.72
N LEU A 378 12.53 7.71 26.77
CA LEU A 378 13.32 7.58 28.00
C LEU A 378 12.92 8.57 29.10
N ASN A 379 12.32 9.71 28.73
CA ASN A 379 11.78 10.71 29.66
C ASN A 379 10.29 10.47 30.02
N GLY A 380 9.70 9.33 29.61
CA GLY A 380 8.31 8.98 29.91
C GLY A 380 7.26 9.81 29.17
N GLN A 381 7.64 10.46 28.06
CA GLN A 381 6.73 11.24 27.20
C GLN A 381 6.10 10.39 26.09
N LEU A 382 6.64 9.19 25.85
CA LEU A 382 6.10 8.18 24.93
C LEU A 382 5.96 6.86 25.66
N ASP A 383 4.92 6.12 25.33
CA ASP A 383 4.69 4.74 25.77
C ASP A 383 5.23 3.73 24.76
N TRP A 384 5.31 4.13 23.48
CA TRP A 384 5.81 3.30 22.41
C TRP A 384 6.59 4.15 21.40
N ASP A 385 7.85 3.80 21.14
CA ASP A 385 8.67 4.34 20.06
C ASP A 385 8.90 3.27 19.00
N THR A 386 8.42 3.50 17.81
CA THR A 386 8.38 2.52 16.70
C THR A 386 9.71 2.40 15.95
N LYS A 387 10.71 3.23 16.27
CA LYS A 387 11.97 3.26 15.51
C LYS A 387 13.12 3.86 16.31
N PRO A 388 13.71 3.11 17.27
CA PRO A 388 14.89 3.54 17.98
C PRO A 388 16.11 3.64 17.05
N PRO A 389 17.08 4.55 17.30
CA PRO A 389 18.24 4.76 16.45
C PRO A 389 19.21 3.57 16.44
N ASN A 390 19.60 3.12 15.25
CA ASN A 390 20.47 1.96 15.03
C ASN A 390 21.79 2.03 15.83
N THR A 391 22.37 3.22 15.98
CA THR A 391 23.62 3.42 16.72
C THR A 391 23.53 3.05 18.19
N LEU A 392 22.34 3.11 18.79
CA LEU A 392 22.09 2.83 20.20
C LEU A 392 21.53 1.41 20.45
N ILE A 393 21.19 0.67 19.42
CA ILE A 393 20.63 -0.70 19.55
C ILE A 393 21.50 -1.61 20.45
N PRO A 394 22.84 -1.61 20.35
CA PRO A 394 23.65 -2.46 21.23
C PRO A 394 23.44 -2.20 22.72
N LEU A 395 23.10 -0.95 23.11
CA LEU A 395 22.78 -0.58 24.49
C LEU A 395 21.30 -0.87 24.84
N LEU A 396 20.41 -0.66 23.87
CA LEU A 396 18.98 -0.84 24.08
C LEU A 396 18.58 -2.32 24.20
N LYS A 397 19.32 -3.24 23.58
CA LYS A 397 19.09 -4.69 23.66
C LYS A 397 19.15 -5.27 25.07
N GLU A 398 19.85 -4.59 25.98
CA GLU A 398 19.97 -5.01 27.38
C GLU A 398 18.77 -4.59 28.24
N ARG A 399 17.79 -3.90 27.66
CA ARG A 399 16.62 -3.37 28.38
C ARG A 399 15.43 -4.29 28.19
N ASP A 400 14.63 -4.46 29.24
CA ASP A 400 13.42 -5.27 29.24
C ASP A 400 12.29 -4.66 28.38
N ASP A 401 12.35 -3.34 28.12
CA ASP A 401 11.39 -2.61 27.30
C ASP A 401 11.78 -2.51 25.81
N PHE A 402 12.86 -3.20 25.40
CA PHE A 402 13.26 -3.29 23.99
C PHE A 402 12.71 -4.56 23.37
N VAL A 403 11.87 -4.40 22.33
CA VAL A 403 11.26 -5.51 21.59
C VAL A 403 11.84 -5.56 20.18
N SER A 404 12.50 -6.66 19.84
CA SER A 404 13.04 -6.94 18.51
C SER A 404 12.42 -8.22 17.97
N THR A 405 11.79 -8.14 16.81
CA THR A 405 11.07 -9.27 16.22
C THR A 405 11.39 -9.38 14.73
N PRO A 406 11.63 -10.59 14.18
CA PRO A 406 11.68 -10.76 12.73
C PRO A 406 10.42 -10.22 12.06
N PHE A 407 10.61 -9.52 10.94
CA PHE A 407 9.55 -8.82 10.24
C PHE A 407 9.40 -9.35 8.81
N LEU A 408 8.18 -9.41 8.31
CA LEU A 408 7.86 -9.90 6.97
C LEU A 408 8.33 -8.90 5.90
N ALA A 409 9.64 -8.68 5.83
CA ALA A 409 10.20 -7.68 4.93
C ALA A 409 11.64 -8.00 4.51
N CYS A 410 12.00 -7.59 3.30
CA CYS A 410 13.34 -7.72 2.75
C CYS A 410 13.87 -6.35 2.31
N TYR A 411 15.08 -6.02 2.74
CA TYR A 411 15.88 -4.91 2.19
C TYR A 411 16.70 -5.44 1.02
N PHE A 412 16.60 -4.81 -0.12
CA PHE A 412 17.27 -5.25 -1.33
C PHE A 412 17.63 -4.08 -2.24
N TYR A 413 18.43 -4.33 -3.24
CA TYR A 413 18.65 -3.41 -4.34
C TYR A 413 17.99 -3.92 -5.61
N ARG A 414 17.28 -3.04 -6.31
CA ARG A 414 16.79 -3.28 -7.67
C ARG A 414 17.91 -3.05 -8.65
N VAL A 415 18.02 -3.92 -9.63
CA VAL A 415 18.98 -3.78 -10.74
C VAL A 415 18.18 -3.54 -12.01
N ASN A 416 18.44 -2.42 -12.68
CA ASN A 416 17.80 -2.12 -13.96
C ASN A 416 18.42 -2.97 -15.06
N THR A 417 17.74 -4.06 -15.44
CA THR A 417 18.25 -5.05 -16.39
C THR A 417 18.29 -4.55 -17.84
N SER A 418 17.70 -3.40 -18.14
CA SER A 418 17.76 -2.79 -19.47
C SER A 418 19.03 -1.95 -19.70
N LYS A 419 19.83 -1.70 -18.65
CA LYS A 419 21.01 -0.83 -18.72
C LYS A 419 22.32 -1.63 -18.75
N PRO A 420 23.10 -1.61 -19.83
CA PRO A 420 24.43 -2.22 -19.84
C PRO A 420 25.35 -1.62 -18.75
N PRO A 421 26.20 -2.41 -18.09
CA PRO A 421 26.44 -3.85 -18.28
C PRO A 421 25.51 -4.74 -17.43
N LEU A 422 24.48 -4.17 -16.80
CA LEU A 422 23.55 -4.87 -15.90
C LEU A 422 22.51 -5.73 -16.65
N ASP A 423 22.44 -5.64 -17.96
CA ASP A 423 21.72 -6.56 -18.85
C ASP A 423 22.28 -7.99 -18.82
N ASN A 424 23.58 -8.13 -18.48
CA ASN A 424 24.23 -9.43 -18.36
C ASN A 424 24.02 -10.04 -16.95
N PRO A 425 23.35 -11.21 -16.83
CA PRO A 425 23.10 -11.85 -15.53
C PRO A 425 24.38 -12.27 -14.79
N LEU A 426 25.50 -12.56 -15.51
CA LEU A 426 26.78 -12.88 -14.87
C LEU A 426 27.34 -11.67 -14.10
N VAL A 427 27.17 -10.45 -14.63
CA VAL A 427 27.56 -9.22 -13.93
C VAL A 427 26.72 -9.06 -12.68
N ARG A 428 25.40 -9.21 -12.76
CA ARG A 428 24.50 -9.09 -11.61
C ARG A 428 24.83 -10.10 -10.50
N LYS A 429 25.09 -11.35 -10.87
CA LYS A 429 25.54 -12.41 -9.93
C LYS A 429 26.88 -12.06 -9.27
N ALA A 430 27.84 -11.59 -10.04
CA ALA A 430 29.14 -11.20 -9.51
C ALA A 430 29.01 -10.06 -8.49
N LEU A 431 28.20 -9.06 -8.79
CA LEU A 431 27.93 -7.94 -7.88
C LEU A 431 27.27 -8.42 -6.56
N ASN A 432 26.29 -9.31 -6.63
CA ASN A 432 25.65 -9.87 -5.43
C ASN A 432 26.64 -10.66 -4.56
N MET A 433 27.43 -11.55 -5.17
CA MET A 433 28.37 -12.43 -4.45
C MET A 433 29.57 -11.68 -3.87
N ALA A 434 29.84 -10.45 -4.32
CA ALA A 434 30.92 -9.62 -3.82
C ALA A 434 30.54 -8.75 -2.60
N ILE A 435 29.30 -8.77 -2.13
CA ILE A 435 28.82 -7.98 -0.97
C ILE A 435 28.90 -8.83 0.29
N ASP A 436 29.65 -8.36 1.29
CA ASP A 436 29.65 -8.94 2.64
C ASP A 436 28.42 -8.48 3.44
N LYS A 437 27.29 -9.18 3.22
CA LYS A 437 26.02 -8.87 3.88
C LYS A 437 26.09 -9.04 5.40
N GLN A 438 26.96 -9.92 5.92
CA GLN A 438 27.16 -10.11 7.35
C GLN A 438 27.77 -8.85 7.97
N THR A 439 28.78 -8.27 7.33
CA THR A 439 29.37 -7.00 7.79
C THR A 439 28.33 -5.86 7.81
N ILE A 440 27.42 -5.79 6.83
CA ILE A 440 26.33 -4.80 6.84
C ILE A 440 25.43 -5.01 8.06
N VAL A 441 25.04 -6.25 8.33
CA VAL A 441 24.15 -6.58 9.46
C VAL A 441 24.81 -6.28 10.81
N ASP A 442 26.06 -6.68 10.99
CA ASP A 442 26.77 -6.59 12.28
C ASP A 442 27.30 -5.18 12.57
N SER A 443 27.68 -4.43 11.53
CA SER A 443 28.40 -3.16 11.70
C SER A 443 27.57 -1.92 11.38
N VAL A 444 26.54 -2.03 10.50
CA VAL A 444 25.70 -0.90 10.08
C VAL A 444 24.35 -0.94 10.76
N VAL A 445 23.54 -1.98 10.53
CA VAL A 445 22.15 -1.99 11.02
C VAL A 445 22.00 -2.47 12.46
N LYS A 446 22.77 -3.44 12.92
CA LYS A 446 22.94 -3.87 14.33
C LYS A 446 21.69 -4.31 15.10
N GLY A 447 20.53 -4.33 14.45
CA GLY A 447 19.23 -4.59 15.09
C GLY A 447 18.88 -6.05 15.27
N GLY A 448 19.72 -6.99 14.80
CA GLY A 448 19.41 -8.42 14.78
C GLY A 448 18.86 -8.90 13.44
N GLN A 449 18.96 -8.06 12.40
CA GLN A 449 18.64 -8.42 11.03
C GLN A 449 19.43 -9.67 10.61
N VAL A 450 18.88 -10.46 9.68
CA VAL A 450 19.53 -11.65 9.16
C VAL A 450 19.96 -11.38 7.71
N PRO A 451 21.22 -11.67 7.32
CA PRO A 451 21.66 -11.53 5.94
C PRO A 451 20.76 -12.31 4.98
N ALA A 452 20.20 -11.64 3.98
CA ALA A 452 19.27 -12.26 3.05
C ALA A 452 20.02 -13.09 2.00
N ARG A 453 19.63 -14.36 1.88
CA ARG A 453 20.09 -15.31 0.87
C ARG A 453 18.98 -15.72 -0.10
N SER A 454 17.83 -15.10 0.03
CA SER A 454 16.62 -15.24 -0.77
C SER A 454 15.88 -13.91 -0.76
N PHE A 455 14.81 -13.78 -1.52
CA PHE A 455 13.99 -12.58 -1.48
C PHE A 455 12.84 -12.72 -0.48
N VAL A 456 12.17 -13.86 -0.47
CA VAL A 456 11.08 -14.16 0.44
C VAL A 456 11.64 -14.42 1.85
N PRO A 457 11.21 -13.69 2.89
CA PRO A 457 11.67 -13.89 4.26
C PRO A 457 11.31 -15.29 4.78
N PRO A 458 12.14 -15.88 5.64
CA PRO A 458 11.81 -17.15 6.31
C PRO A 458 10.70 -16.95 7.36
N GLY A 459 9.99 -18.04 7.67
CA GLY A 459 8.98 -18.06 8.73
C GLY A 459 7.53 -18.04 8.25
N MET A 460 7.28 -18.02 6.94
CA MET A 460 5.96 -18.29 6.40
C MET A 460 5.67 -19.80 6.47
N ASN A 461 4.49 -20.14 6.95
CA ASN A 461 4.11 -21.53 7.18
C ASN A 461 4.11 -22.35 5.87
N GLY A 462 4.85 -23.45 5.86
CA GLY A 462 4.94 -24.35 4.70
C GLY A 462 5.86 -23.90 3.56
N TYR A 463 6.42 -22.68 3.61
CA TYR A 463 7.32 -22.19 2.57
C TYR A 463 8.80 -22.29 2.96
N GLN A 464 9.60 -22.82 2.04
CA GLN A 464 11.06 -22.81 2.14
C GLN A 464 11.64 -21.95 1.03
N SER A 465 12.23 -20.83 1.42
CA SER A 465 12.82 -19.86 0.49
C SER A 465 13.92 -20.49 -0.38
N ALA A 466 14.07 -19.98 -1.60
CA ALA A 466 15.16 -20.30 -2.50
C ALA A 466 16.51 -19.77 -2.00
N TYR A 467 17.56 -19.95 -2.78
CA TYR A 467 18.91 -19.57 -2.39
C TYR A 467 19.61 -18.77 -3.50
N CYS A 468 20.08 -17.57 -3.20
CA CYS A 468 20.72 -16.67 -4.15
C CYS A 468 22.27 -16.68 -4.16
N GLY A 469 22.87 -17.69 -3.56
CA GLY A 469 24.32 -17.76 -3.39
C GLY A 469 24.80 -17.06 -2.09
N GLN A 470 26.04 -17.29 -1.74
CA GLN A 470 26.70 -16.70 -0.57
C GLN A 470 27.78 -15.71 -1.00
N TYR A 471 28.31 -14.99 -0.04
CA TYR A 471 29.50 -14.17 -0.22
C TYR A 471 30.67 -15.06 -0.69
N ASP A 472 31.15 -14.84 -1.93
CA ASP A 472 32.24 -15.57 -2.54
C ASP A 472 32.96 -14.67 -3.56
N VAL A 473 34.04 -14.05 -3.13
CA VAL A 473 34.79 -13.08 -3.94
C VAL A 473 35.47 -13.75 -5.13
N GLU A 474 35.96 -14.97 -4.98
CA GLU A 474 36.70 -15.65 -6.06
C GLU A 474 35.74 -16.09 -7.18
N GLU A 475 34.57 -16.60 -6.82
CA GLU A 475 33.52 -16.91 -7.80
C GLU A 475 32.98 -15.62 -8.45
N ALA A 476 32.79 -14.56 -7.68
CA ALA A 476 32.38 -13.26 -8.21
C ALA A 476 33.37 -12.72 -9.26
N LYS A 477 34.68 -12.80 -9.01
CA LYS A 477 35.73 -12.43 -9.98
C LYS A 477 35.67 -13.30 -11.24
N ARG A 478 35.46 -14.62 -11.06
CA ARG A 478 35.37 -15.57 -12.17
C ARG A 478 34.16 -15.23 -13.07
N LEU A 479 33.01 -14.97 -12.49
CA LEU A 479 31.80 -14.58 -13.23
C LEU A 479 31.99 -13.27 -13.96
N LEU A 480 32.59 -12.26 -13.33
CA LEU A 480 32.83 -10.95 -13.92
C LEU A 480 33.84 -11.04 -15.08
N ALA A 481 34.89 -11.87 -14.94
CA ALA A 481 35.83 -12.14 -16.01
C ALA A 481 35.18 -12.87 -17.19
N THR A 482 34.28 -13.85 -16.92
CA THR A 482 33.50 -14.55 -17.94
C THR A 482 32.58 -13.60 -18.70
N ALA A 483 32.04 -12.58 -17.99
CA ALA A 483 31.25 -11.52 -18.60
C ALA A 483 32.05 -10.51 -19.44
N GLY A 484 33.41 -10.66 -19.50
CA GLY A 484 34.28 -9.79 -20.29
C GLY A 484 34.97 -8.67 -19.49
N TYR A 485 34.84 -8.64 -18.17
CA TYR A 485 35.35 -7.57 -17.30
C TYR A 485 36.32 -8.09 -16.22
N PRO A 486 37.45 -8.70 -16.58
CA PRO A 486 38.39 -9.25 -15.62
C PRO A 486 38.92 -8.16 -14.66
N ASN A 487 38.73 -8.36 -13.34
CA ASN A 487 39.06 -7.38 -12.29
C ASN A 487 38.41 -6.00 -12.52
N GLY A 488 37.20 -5.96 -13.08
CA GLY A 488 36.47 -4.74 -13.36
C GLY A 488 36.98 -3.92 -14.55
N GLN A 489 37.98 -4.41 -15.26
CA GLN A 489 38.57 -3.68 -16.39
C GLN A 489 37.55 -3.51 -17.53
N GLY A 490 37.32 -2.25 -17.93
CA GLY A 490 36.39 -1.90 -19.00
C GLY A 490 34.92 -1.84 -18.55
N LEU A 491 34.62 -2.19 -17.30
CA LEU A 491 33.27 -2.00 -16.73
C LEU A 491 33.03 -0.51 -16.49
N PRO A 492 31.92 0.08 -16.99
CA PRO A 492 31.58 1.45 -16.65
C PRO A 492 31.25 1.57 -15.14
N ALA A 493 31.40 2.79 -14.59
CA ALA A 493 31.01 3.04 -13.20
C ALA A 493 29.52 2.74 -13.00
N ILE A 494 29.20 2.05 -11.91
CA ILE A 494 27.81 1.71 -11.54
C ILE A 494 27.26 2.79 -10.60
N GLU A 495 26.11 3.35 -10.92
CA GLU A 495 25.40 4.26 -10.02
C GLU A 495 24.53 3.46 -9.04
N ILE A 496 24.66 3.77 -7.75
CA ILE A 496 23.71 3.34 -6.70
C ILE A 496 22.86 4.54 -6.29
N LEU A 497 21.55 4.43 -6.56
CA LEU A 497 20.53 5.39 -6.16
C LEU A 497 19.93 4.98 -4.82
N TYR A 498 19.74 5.94 -3.89
CA TYR A 498 19.03 5.73 -2.64
C TYR A 498 18.27 6.99 -2.21
N ASN A 499 17.16 6.80 -1.45
CA ASN A 499 16.44 7.91 -0.84
C ASN A 499 17.14 8.37 0.45
N THR A 500 16.97 9.65 0.77
CA THR A 500 17.66 10.31 1.88
C THR A 500 17.37 9.63 3.22
N ALA A 501 18.37 8.95 3.77
CA ALA A 501 18.45 8.45 5.13
C ALA A 501 19.91 8.06 5.42
N ASP A 502 20.38 8.27 6.65
CA ASP A 502 21.75 7.95 7.05
C ASP A 502 22.04 6.46 6.89
N SER A 503 21.15 5.60 7.33
CA SER A 503 21.31 4.14 7.21
C SER A 503 21.40 3.69 5.74
N HIS A 504 20.69 4.32 4.82
CA HIS A 504 20.78 3.97 3.39
C HIS A 504 22.10 4.40 2.77
N ARG A 505 22.61 5.56 3.17
CA ARG A 505 23.94 6.02 2.77
C ARG A 505 25.03 5.07 3.27
N ASP A 506 25.00 4.73 4.56
CA ASP A 506 26.02 3.90 5.19
C ASP A 506 26.07 2.50 4.56
N ILE A 507 24.91 1.90 4.23
CA ILE A 507 24.84 0.63 3.50
C ILE A 507 25.41 0.77 2.08
N ALA A 508 25.03 1.84 1.36
CA ALA A 508 25.52 2.07 0.00
C ALA A 508 27.03 2.28 -0.05
N GLU A 509 27.61 2.95 0.96
CA GLU A 509 29.08 3.14 1.10
C GLU A 509 29.80 1.81 1.35
N VAL A 510 29.24 0.90 2.16
CA VAL A 510 29.81 -0.45 2.34
C VAL A 510 29.79 -1.22 1.02
N ILE A 511 28.67 -1.21 0.29
CA ILE A 511 28.57 -1.89 -1.01
C ILE A 511 29.56 -1.28 -2.02
N GLN A 512 29.68 0.04 -2.05
CA GLN A 512 30.67 0.75 -2.90
C GLN A 512 32.11 0.26 -2.59
N GLN A 513 32.47 0.17 -1.31
CA GLN A 513 33.77 -0.32 -0.88
C GLN A 513 34.00 -1.78 -1.24
N ASP A 514 33.01 -2.64 -1.03
CA ASP A 514 33.07 -4.06 -1.37
C ASP A 514 33.28 -4.28 -2.87
N TRP A 515 32.50 -3.62 -3.71
CA TRP A 515 32.63 -3.74 -5.16
C TRP A 515 33.96 -3.20 -5.66
N LYS A 516 34.44 -2.08 -5.08
CA LYS A 516 35.77 -1.55 -5.42
C LYS A 516 36.89 -2.48 -4.98
N LYS A 517 36.86 -2.95 -3.75
CA LYS A 517 37.90 -3.80 -3.17
C LYS A 517 37.93 -5.19 -3.81
N ASN A 518 36.76 -5.82 -3.95
CA ASN A 518 36.63 -7.21 -4.34
C ASN A 518 36.68 -7.41 -5.85
N LEU A 519 36.11 -6.48 -6.63
CA LEU A 519 35.93 -6.61 -8.06
C LEU A 519 36.65 -5.54 -8.91
N GLY A 520 37.20 -4.49 -8.28
CA GLY A 520 37.76 -3.34 -8.99
C GLY A 520 36.73 -2.43 -9.65
N VAL A 521 35.45 -2.57 -9.32
CA VAL A 521 34.34 -1.83 -9.92
C VAL A 521 34.23 -0.44 -9.28
N ASP A 522 34.14 0.59 -10.11
CA ASP A 522 33.89 1.96 -9.66
C ASP A 522 32.39 2.19 -9.44
N VAL A 523 32.05 2.86 -8.34
CA VAL A 523 30.66 3.12 -7.96
C VAL A 523 30.46 4.59 -7.63
N THR A 524 29.38 5.17 -8.14
CA THR A 524 28.90 6.50 -7.77
C THR A 524 27.65 6.39 -6.92
N LEU A 525 27.47 7.29 -5.95
CA LEU A 525 26.32 7.33 -5.06
C LEU A 525 25.45 8.53 -5.40
N ARG A 526 24.14 8.29 -5.64
CA ARG A 526 23.15 9.32 -5.92
C ARG A 526 22.06 9.31 -4.85
N ASN A 527 21.91 10.45 -4.15
CA ASN A 527 20.89 10.63 -3.10
C ASN A 527 19.75 11.49 -3.64
N LEU A 528 18.50 11.08 -3.38
CA LEU A 528 17.31 11.85 -3.72
C LEU A 528 16.32 11.90 -2.54
N GLU A 529 15.56 12.97 -2.45
CA GLU A 529 14.39 13.06 -1.58
C GLU A 529 13.34 12.03 -1.99
N TRP A 530 12.53 11.56 -1.03
CA TRP A 530 11.61 10.42 -1.20
C TRP A 530 10.68 10.53 -2.41
N GLY A 531 10.00 11.68 -2.59
CA GLY A 531 9.08 11.88 -3.72
C GLY A 531 9.80 11.81 -5.06
N THR A 532 10.92 12.54 -5.20
CA THR A 532 11.77 12.51 -6.40
C THR A 532 12.37 11.14 -6.66
N PHE A 533 12.73 10.42 -5.58
CA PHE A 533 13.24 9.06 -5.67
C PHE A 533 12.21 8.10 -6.29
N LEU A 534 10.96 8.15 -5.84
CA LEU A 534 9.89 7.32 -6.39
C LEU A 534 9.61 7.61 -7.86
N ASP A 535 9.59 8.89 -8.25
CA ASP A 535 9.42 9.28 -9.65
C ASP A 535 10.58 8.80 -10.53
N THR A 536 11.81 8.89 -10.02
CA THR A 536 13.01 8.38 -10.68
C THR A 536 12.95 6.85 -10.91
N LEU A 537 12.42 6.10 -9.92
CA LEU A 537 12.20 4.66 -10.07
C LEU A 537 11.15 4.34 -11.15
N ARG A 538 10.03 5.07 -11.18
CA ARG A 538 8.95 4.84 -12.15
C ARG A 538 9.43 5.02 -13.59
N VAL A 539 10.21 6.06 -13.84
CA VAL A 539 10.77 6.30 -15.20
C VAL A 539 11.97 5.42 -15.53
N GLY A 540 12.54 4.67 -14.57
CA GLY A 540 13.68 3.78 -14.78
C GLY A 540 15.01 4.51 -14.94
N ASP A 541 15.15 5.74 -14.42
CA ASP A 541 16.39 6.53 -14.49
C ASP A 541 17.35 6.17 -13.34
N TYR A 542 17.79 4.91 -13.31
CA TYR A 542 18.79 4.40 -12.37
C TYR A 542 19.48 3.16 -12.94
N MET A 543 20.63 2.81 -12.42
CA MET A 543 21.32 1.53 -12.68
C MET A 543 21.03 0.52 -11.58
N VAL A 544 21.38 0.85 -10.35
CA VAL A 544 21.07 0.06 -9.15
C VAL A 544 20.37 0.98 -8.16
N SER A 545 19.26 0.54 -7.59
CA SER A 545 18.52 1.37 -6.63
C SER A 545 18.19 0.63 -5.36
N ARG A 546 18.36 1.30 -4.23
CA ARG A 546 17.89 0.82 -2.93
C ARG A 546 16.39 0.53 -2.99
N SER A 547 15.96 -0.52 -2.35
CA SER A 547 14.54 -0.84 -2.20
C SER A 547 14.29 -1.57 -0.88
N GLY A 548 13.03 -1.73 -0.55
CA GLY A 548 12.53 -2.60 0.50
C GLY A 548 11.12 -3.04 0.14
N TRP A 549 10.76 -4.24 0.54
CA TRP A 549 9.40 -4.73 0.43
C TRP A 549 8.94 -5.30 1.75
N ILE A 550 7.78 -4.87 2.17
CA ILE A 550 7.07 -5.38 3.34
C ILE A 550 5.90 -6.20 2.78
N GLY A 551 5.79 -7.46 3.18
CA GLY A 551 4.70 -8.31 2.74
C GLY A 551 3.36 -7.82 3.27
N ASP A 552 2.41 -7.61 2.38
CA ASP A 552 1.06 -7.15 2.71
C ASP A 552 0.26 -8.23 3.46
N TYR A 553 0.60 -9.50 3.20
CA TYR A 553 0.00 -10.69 3.80
C TYR A 553 1.02 -11.84 3.92
N ALA A 554 0.73 -12.83 4.75
CA ALA A 554 1.68 -13.90 5.09
C ALA A 554 1.69 -15.03 4.05
N ASP A 555 1.91 -14.72 2.77
CA ASP A 555 2.03 -15.68 1.67
C ASP A 555 3.18 -15.26 0.74
N PRO A 556 3.96 -16.22 0.15
CA PRO A 556 5.06 -15.90 -0.78
C PRO A 556 4.65 -15.06 -1.97
N ASN A 557 3.39 -15.13 -2.38
CA ASN A 557 2.88 -14.38 -3.52
C ASN A 557 3.11 -12.87 -3.38
N THR A 558 2.94 -12.30 -2.18
CA THR A 558 3.14 -10.86 -1.95
C THR A 558 4.55 -10.37 -2.28
N PHE A 559 5.54 -11.27 -2.34
CA PHE A 559 6.92 -10.98 -2.74
C PHE A 559 7.15 -11.28 -4.22
N LEU A 560 6.61 -12.38 -4.71
CA LEU A 560 6.97 -12.91 -6.01
C LEU A 560 6.14 -12.31 -7.15
N ASP A 561 4.90 -11.93 -6.94
CA ASP A 561 4.09 -11.26 -7.97
C ASP A 561 4.60 -9.86 -8.35
N MET A 562 5.46 -9.25 -7.52
CA MET A 562 6.13 -7.98 -7.82
C MET A 562 6.93 -7.99 -9.12
N PHE A 563 7.45 -9.16 -9.54
CA PHE A 563 8.42 -9.26 -10.64
C PHE A 563 7.84 -9.87 -11.91
N VAL A 564 6.54 -10.01 -12.01
CA VAL A 564 5.89 -10.36 -13.28
C VAL A 564 6.18 -9.29 -14.33
N THR A 565 6.33 -9.72 -15.57
CA THR A 565 6.63 -8.83 -16.71
C THR A 565 5.59 -7.71 -16.79
N ASP A 566 6.04 -6.47 -16.95
CA ASP A 566 5.25 -5.25 -17.00
C ASP A 566 4.32 -5.00 -15.78
N GLY A 567 4.52 -5.77 -14.70
CA GLY A 567 3.81 -5.56 -13.44
C GLY A 567 4.12 -4.17 -12.84
N PRO A 568 3.17 -3.53 -12.15
CA PRO A 568 3.30 -2.15 -11.65
C PRO A 568 4.45 -1.96 -10.66
N ASN A 569 4.82 -3.04 -9.96
CA ASN A 569 5.91 -3.05 -9.00
C ASN A 569 7.25 -3.53 -9.60
N ASN A 570 7.24 -4.07 -10.83
CA ASN A 570 8.45 -4.52 -11.52
C ASN A 570 9.20 -3.34 -12.16
N GLN A 571 9.91 -2.58 -11.35
CA GLN A 571 10.70 -1.46 -11.82
C GLN A 571 12.10 -1.87 -12.33
N THR A 572 12.45 -3.18 -12.28
CA THR A 572 13.75 -3.70 -12.72
C THR A 572 13.88 -3.85 -14.24
N LYS A 573 12.77 -3.75 -14.97
CA LYS A 573 12.67 -4.04 -16.42
C LYS A 573 13.05 -5.49 -16.78
N TRP A 574 13.08 -6.37 -15.79
CA TRP A 574 13.28 -7.79 -16.01
C TRP A 574 12.00 -8.45 -16.53
N SER A 575 12.13 -9.38 -17.46
CA SER A 575 11.04 -10.13 -18.06
C SER A 575 11.45 -11.59 -18.21
N ASN A 576 10.59 -12.51 -17.78
CA ASN A 576 10.81 -13.94 -17.91
C ASN A 576 9.48 -14.67 -18.04
N ALA A 577 9.16 -15.16 -19.24
CA ALA A 577 7.90 -15.84 -19.53
C ALA A 577 7.67 -17.11 -18.71
N PHE A 578 8.73 -17.83 -18.34
CA PHE A 578 8.61 -19.01 -17.47
C PHE A 578 8.20 -18.61 -16.04
N TYR A 579 8.79 -17.52 -15.54
CA TYR A 579 8.42 -16.94 -14.25
C TYR A 579 6.95 -16.49 -14.23
N ASP A 580 6.54 -15.73 -15.24
CA ASP A 580 5.17 -15.22 -15.35
C ASP A 580 4.14 -16.35 -15.38
N GLN A 581 4.40 -17.41 -16.17
CA GLN A 581 3.56 -18.60 -16.23
C GLN A 581 3.52 -19.34 -14.89
N GLY A 582 4.64 -19.41 -14.16
CA GLY A 582 4.71 -20.02 -12.85
C GLY A 582 3.89 -19.26 -11.81
N ILE A 583 4.01 -17.94 -11.76
CA ILE A 583 3.21 -17.10 -10.85
C ILE A 583 1.72 -17.22 -11.19
N GLU A 584 1.36 -17.18 -12.48
CA GLU A 584 -0.02 -17.37 -12.91
C GLU A 584 -0.56 -18.76 -12.52
N LYS A 585 0.22 -19.82 -12.74
CA LYS A 585 -0.14 -21.17 -12.33
C LYS A 585 -0.35 -21.29 -10.81
N ALA A 586 0.47 -20.61 -10.00
CA ALA A 586 0.34 -20.64 -8.55
C ALA A 586 -0.97 -20.03 -8.05
N LYS A 587 -1.59 -19.12 -8.80
CA LYS A 587 -2.90 -18.55 -8.47
C LYS A 587 -4.02 -19.60 -8.49
N TYR A 588 -3.91 -20.59 -9.39
CA TYR A 588 -4.94 -21.61 -9.61
C TYR A 588 -4.65 -22.95 -8.92
N GLU A 589 -3.47 -23.12 -8.29
CA GLU A 589 -3.11 -24.35 -7.60
C GLU A 589 -3.75 -24.43 -6.22
N SER A 590 -4.69 -25.35 -6.06
CA SER A 590 -5.43 -25.56 -4.82
C SER A 590 -4.70 -26.42 -3.78
N ASP A 591 -3.73 -27.25 -4.21
CA ASP A 591 -2.89 -28.03 -3.31
C ASP A 591 -1.81 -27.12 -2.70
N PRO A 592 -1.84 -26.86 -1.37
CA PRO A 592 -0.90 -25.94 -0.73
C PRO A 592 0.57 -26.35 -0.93
N ALA A 593 0.88 -27.64 -0.90
CA ALA A 593 2.26 -28.11 -1.03
C ALA A 593 2.79 -27.91 -2.45
N LYS A 594 1.96 -28.20 -3.46
CA LYS A 594 2.32 -27.96 -4.87
C LYS A 594 2.46 -26.47 -5.16
N ARG A 595 1.57 -25.65 -4.61
CA ARG A 595 1.61 -24.19 -4.73
C ARG A 595 2.93 -23.63 -4.15
N MET A 596 3.32 -24.06 -2.94
CA MET A 596 4.60 -23.65 -2.34
C MET A 596 5.81 -24.12 -3.16
N ALA A 597 5.73 -25.29 -3.80
CA ALA A 597 6.78 -25.78 -4.68
C ALA A 597 6.94 -24.92 -5.95
N ILE A 598 5.82 -24.47 -6.55
CA ILE A 598 5.82 -23.54 -7.68
C ILE A 598 6.49 -22.22 -7.26
N PHE A 599 6.09 -21.62 -6.16
CA PHE A 599 6.70 -20.39 -5.67
C PHE A 599 8.20 -20.53 -5.42
N ARG A 600 8.63 -21.65 -4.87
CA ARG A 600 10.07 -21.91 -4.66
C ARG A 600 10.85 -21.97 -5.98
N GLU A 601 10.28 -22.59 -7.01
CA GLU A 601 10.87 -22.65 -8.35
C GLU A 601 10.95 -21.25 -8.99
N MET A 602 9.90 -20.44 -8.81
CA MET A 602 9.88 -19.07 -9.31
C MET A 602 10.86 -18.18 -8.55
N GLU A 603 10.94 -18.30 -7.23
CA GLU A 603 11.95 -17.57 -6.46
C GLU A 603 13.38 -17.99 -6.87
N GLN A 604 13.61 -19.29 -7.12
CA GLN A 604 14.93 -19.75 -7.60
C GLN A 604 15.26 -19.14 -8.97
N THR A 605 14.30 -19.06 -9.88
CA THR A 605 14.47 -18.41 -11.19
C THR A 605 14.84 -16.93 -11.02
N LEU A 606 14.13 -16.21 -10.16
CA LEU A 606 14.43 -14.81 -9.83
C LEU A 606 15.83 -14.66 -9.24
N MET A 607 16.22 -15.56 -8.32
CA MET A 607 17.54 -15.54 -7.69
C MET A 607 18.66 -15.99 -8.64
N ASP A 608 18.37 -16.82 -9.63
CA ASP A 608 19.33 -17.25 -10.63
C ASP A 608 19.60 -16.16 -11.68
N GLU A 609 18.64 -15.31 -11.98
CA GLU A 609 18.82 -14.21 -12.95
C GLU A 609 19.18 -12.87 -12.29
N GLN A 610 18.94 -12.74 -10.97
CA GLN A 610 19.37 -11.61 -10.14
C GLN A 610 18.95 -10.22 -10.63
N PRO A 611 17.66 -9.98 -10.97
CA PRO A 611 17.19 -8.60 -11.19
C PRO A 611 17.14 -7.79 -9.89
N ILE A 612 17.38 -8.45 -8.76
CA ILE A 612 17.50 -7.84 -7.43
C ILE A 612 18.69 -8.43 -6.67
N ILE A 613 19.19 -7.67 -5.70
CA ILE A 613 20.23 -8.08 -4.77
C ILE A 613 19.66 -7.99 -3.35
N PRO A 614 19.13 -9.08 -2.76
CA PRO A 614 18.70 -9.10 -1.37
C PRO A 614 19.87 -8.84 -0.43
N ILE A 615 19.69 -8.01 0.59
CA ILE A 615 20.75 -7.64 1.54
C ILE A 615 20.48 -8.24 2.92
N TYR A 616 19.33 -7.95 3.51
CA TYR A 616 18.92 -8.52 4.80
C TYR A 616 17.41 -8.60 4.93
N PHE A 617 16.95 -9.51 5.80
CA PHE A 617 15.58 -9.49 6.28
C PHE A 617 15.45 -8.54 7.44
N TYR A 618 14.40 -7.72 7.40
CA TYR A 618 14.13 -6.75 8.45
C TYR A 618 13.81 -7.42 9.79
N VAL A 619 14.05 -6.67 10.84
CA VAL A 619 13.45 -6.89 12.15
C VAL A 619 12.66 -5.63 12.52
N SER A 620 11.54 -5.79 13.16
CA SER A 620 10.81 -4.72 13.82
C SER A 620 11.52 -4.41 15.13
N LEU A 621 11.82 -3.14 15.37
CA LEU A 621 12.51 -2.65 16.56
C LEU A 621 11.61 -1.64 17.27
N ASN A 622 11.21 -1.96 18.48
CA ASN A 622 10.30 -1.14 19.26
C ASN A 622 10.86 -0.90 20.67
N MET A 623 10.66 0.30 21.20
CA MET A 623 10.72 0.55 22.63
C MET A 623 9.30 0.62 23.16
N VAL A 624 8.92 -0.28 24.04
CA VAL A 624 7.55 -0.40 24.58
C VAL A 624 7.62 -0.34 26.10
N ASN A 625 7.01 0.69 26.68
CA ASN A 625 7.00 0.86 28.13
C ASN A 625 6.40 -0.38 28.80
N THR A 626 7.00 -0.86 29.88
CA THR A 626 6.58 -2.08 30.61
C THR A 626 5.17 -2.01 31.17
N ARG A 627 4.59 -0.80 31.33
CA ARG A 627 3.20 -0.60 31.72
C ARG A 627 2.19 -0.88 30.59
N VAL A 628 2.67 -1.07 29.33
CA VAL A 628 1.80 -1.36 28.18
C VAL A 628 1.56 -2.86 28.07
N ASN A 629 0.30 -3.25 28.22
CA ASN A 629 -0.15 -4.63 28.04
C ASN A 629 -0.77 -4.83 26.66
N GLY A 630 -0.77 -6.11 26.18
CA GLY A 630 -1.37 -6.48 24.89
C GLY A 630 -0.46 -6.27 23.67
N PHE A 631 0.75 -5.75 23.86
CA PHE A 631 1.73 -5.65 22.77
C PHE A 631 2.34 -7.03 22.49
N THR A 632 2.01 -7.62 21.35
CA THR A 632 2.47 -8.96 20.98
C THR A 632 3.41 -8.90 19.78
N ALA A 633 4.57 -9.57 19.91
CA ALA A 633 5.49 -9.74 18.81
C ALA A 633 4.87 -10.63 17.70
N ASN A 634 4.84 -10.14 16.47
CA ASN A 634 4.31 -10.88 15.32
C ASN A 634 5.04 -10.51 14.03
N LEU A 635 4.94 -11.42 13.03
CA LEU A 635 5.68 -11.29 11.77
C LEU A 635 5.26 -10.07 10.93
N GLN A 636 4.04 -9.59 11.08
CA GLN A 636 3.51 -8.45 10.30
C GLN A 636 3.67 -7.10 11.01
N ASP A 637 4.22 -7.06 12.23
CA ASP A 637 4.36 -5.85 13.09
C ASP A 637 3.03 -5.10 13.27
N VAL A 638 1.94 -5.86 13.40
CA VAL A 638 0.59 -5.31 13.58
C VAL A 638 0.24 -5.28 15.07
N HIS A 639 0.05 -4.09 15.60
CA HIS A 639 -0.26 -3.83 17.02
C HIS A 639 -1.54 -2.99 17.12
N PRO A 640 -2.74 -3.60 17.06
CA PRO A 640 -4.00 -2.87 17.09
C PRO A 640 -4.19 -2.14 18.41
N LEU A 641 -4.36 -0.82 18.37
CA LEU A 641 -4.44 0.04 19.56
C LEU A 641 -5.55 -0.36 20.54
N HIS A 642 -6.66 -0.93 20.03
CA HIS A 642 -7.77 -1.36 20.87
C HIS A 642 -7.47 -2.61 21.72
N LEU A 643 -6.40 -3.36 21.39
CA LEU A 643 -5.93 -4.49 22.19
C LEU A 643 -4.92 -4.07 23.26
N LEU A 644 -4.45 -2.83 23.21
CA LEU A 644 -3.50 -2.31 24.19
C LEU A 644 -4.25 -1.76 25.41
N SER A 645 -3.59 -1.89 26.57
CA SER A 645 -4.02 -1.26 27.81
C SER A 645 -2.80 -0.75 28.58
N ILE A 646 -3.01 0.16 29.52
CA ILE A 646 -1.98 0.70 30.39
C ILE A 646 -2.33 0.37 31.83
N ASP A 647 -1.35 -0.17 32.55
CA ASP A 647 -1.48 -0.32 34.00
C ASP A 647 -1.52 1.06 34.66
N SER A 648 -2.51 1.31 35.51
CA SER A 648 -2.56 2.52 36.31
C SER A 648 -1.38 2.52 37.27
N GLU A 649 -0.59 3.61 37.32
CA GLU A 649 0.40 3.81 38.38
C GLU A 649 -0.30 3.70 39.74
N GLY A 650 -0.11 2.58 40.44
CA GLY A 650 -0.69 2.43 41.78
C GLY A 650 -1.14 1.04 42.22
N SER A 651 -0.97 -0.02 41.44
CA SER A 651 -1.19 -1.40 41.93
C SER A 651 0.18 -2.08 42.20
N GLU A 652 0.95 -1.54 43.12
CA GLU A 652 1.87 -2.35 43.88
C GLU A 652 1.06 -3.11 44.93
N ASP A 653 0.71 -4.39 44.66
CA ASP A 653 0.33 -5.37 45.66
C ASP A 653 1.56 -6.14 46.17
#